data_9ae1d197a53543944f4425ca127ee854
#
_entry.id   9ae1d197a53543944f4425ca127ee854
#
_cell.length_a   1.000
_cell.length_b   1.000
_cell.length_c   1.000
_cell.angle_alpha   90.00
_cell.angle_beta   90.00
_cell.angle_gamma   90.00
#
_symmetry.space_group_name_H-M   'P 1'
#
loop_
_entity.id
_entity.type
_entity.pdbx_description
1 polymer ?
#
loop_
_entity_poly.entity_id
_entity_poly.type
_entity_poly.pdbx_seq_one_letter_code
_entity_poly.pdbx_strand_id
1 'polypeptide(L)'
;MKCMVIDGNSIINRAYYGIRPLTNREGLYTHAVFGFLTTLLRLKEEERPDALCVTFDLHAPTFRHKADEAYKATRKPMPEELRMQVPVLKEVLDTLNIPRYEMEGWEADDLIGTISRKCEAAGWDCVVVTGDKDSLQLITDHTKVKLVSTRMGQTTTKDMTPETFREQYGFEPIHMIDLKALMGDTSDNIPGVPGVGEKTAMDLIQKYGSVDAIYEKLPDIDAKPAAIKKLTAGEDAARHSYWLATIVTDAPLSFDPAENRVQKPTPAAYPLFLKLEFSKLIEKMGLRPEETAPADAAPDVTVTAERITEESRAREVLELFRKADHVTVLALPDLSGVIADCDTGADTAQSAEFFFERYTGDWNALLNALFAADIKKVSHNVKDLMRTLLENGLNAEGFIFDTALAAYLADATSGKYEIGQLFAAYFHTELVKPAYLDPDAFSLLGDVTAAEAAFHSYTSAVDALYGVLAPKLKELDLWDLYATAELPLCRVLAEMELAGCRVDKGALVSFGEMLSEKAAALEQDIYNMAGEEFNINSPKQLGEILFGKLGLPHGKKTKTGWSTNADVLEKLRYEAPIVGAVLEYRQYAKLKSTYAEGLLKAMDPDGRIRTRFQMTVTATGRLSSTEPNLQNIPTRTDLGSEIRRMFIPAEGCVLVDADYSQIELRLLAHISGDEAMRAAFTTGADIHTATAAQVFHVAPGDVTHEMRRRAKAVNFGIVYGISAFSLSQDIGVTVAEAKAYMEAYFATFPGVRKYMDDVVAKAREQGYVETLFHRRRELPEIRSSNFNMRSFGERVALNMPIQGTAADIMKLAMVAVEKRLKKELPEAKLVLQVHDELIVECPEPQAEAAAKLLEEEMEQVAHLSVPLTAEAHWGRNWLEAKG
;
A
#
# COMPACT_ATOMS: atom_id res chain seq x y z
N MET A 1 28.40 -9.36 -31.83
CA MET A 1 27.98 -9.81 -30.47
C MET A 1 27.95 -8.59 -29.58
N LYS A 2 27.05 -8.60 -28.55
CA LYS A 2 26.79 -7.44 -27.71
C LYS A 2 27.03 -7.76 -26.24
N CYS A 3 27.85 -6.97 -25.54
CA CYS A 3 28.04 -7.04 -24.10
C CYS A 3 27.32 -5.86 -23.42
N MET A 4 26.54 -6.12 -22.37
CA MET A 4 25.91 -5.09 -21.54
C MET A 4 26.63 -5.03 -20.19
N VAL A 5 27.17 -3.86 -19.83
CA VAL A 5 27.79 -3.60 -18.54
C VAL A 5 26.94 -2.60 -17.76
N ILE A 6 26.61 -2.94 -16.53
CA ILE A 6 25.73 -2.14 -15.68
C ILE A 6 26.52 -1.57 -14.51
N ASP A 7 26.41 -0.27 -14.31
CA ASP A 7 26.86 0.41 -13.11
C ASP A 7 25.93 0.06 -11.94
N GLY A 8 26.38 -0.86 -11.10
CA GLY A 8 25.59 -1.40 -9.98
C GLY A 8 25.23 -0.33 -8.97
N ASN A 9 26.16 0.53 -8.60
CA ASN A 9 25.95 1.57 -7.62
C ASN A 9 24.98 2.64 -8.11
N SER A 10 25.11 3.07 -9.36
CA SER A 10 24.22 4.06 -9.94
C SER A 10 22.78 3.55 -10.05
N ILE A 11 22.61 2.32 -10.52
CA ILE A 11 21.27 1.76 -10.74
C ILE A 11 20.56 1.42 -9.42
N ILE A 12 21.27 0.84 -8.42
CA ILE A 12 20.65 0.54 -7.12
C ILE A 12 20.26 1.81 -6.36
N ASN A 13 21.09 2.86 -6.42
CA ASN A 13 20.75 4.15 -5.84
C ASN A 13 19.48 4.75 -6.46
N ARG A 14 19.37 4.71 -7.80
CA ARG A 14 18.16 5.18 -8.48
C ARG A 14 16.92 4.39 -8.11
N ALA A 15 17.05 3.07 -7.99
CA ALA A 15 15.97 2.19 -7.55
C ALA A 15 15.53 2.53 -6.12
N TYR A 16 16.48 2.76 -5.21
CA TYR A 16 16.21 3.15 -3.82
C TYR A 16 15.37 4.43 -3.71
N TYR A 17 15.75 5.49 -4.43
CA TYR A 17 15.01 6.75 -4.40
C TYR A 17 13.77 6.76 -5.30
N GLY A 18 13.65 5.82 -6.23
CA GLY A 18 12.58 5.74 -7.22
C GLY A 18 11.38 4.90 -6.80
N ILE A 19 11.54 4.00 -5.84
CA ILE A 19 10.52 3.05 -5.39
C ILE A 19 10.19 3.32 -3.93
N ARG A 20 8.93 3.13 -3.56
CA ARG A 20 8.52 3.20 -2.16
C ARG A 20 9.23 2.12 -1.36
N PRO A 21 9.64 2.39 -0.11
CA PRO A 21 10.21 1.36 0.74
C PRO A 21 9.33 0.11 0.79
N LEU A 22 9.95 -1.04 0.53
CA LEU A 22 9.38 -2.37 0.69
C LEU A 22 10.30 -3.13 1.65
N THR A 23 9.71 -3.84 2.57
CA THR A 23 10.40 -4.76 3.47
C THR A 23 9.80 -6.15 3.30
N ASN A 24 10.61 -7.20 3.47
CA ASN A 24 10.09 -8.53 3.69
C ASN A 24 9.62 -8.68 5.15
N ARG A 25 9.03 -9.81 5.51
CA ARG A 25 8.52 -10.08 6.87
C ARG A 25 9.60 -10.16 7.95
N GLU A 26 10.85 -10.37 7.57
CA GLU A 26 12.01 -10.29 8.47
C GLU A 26 12.47 -8.84 8.73
N GLY A 27 11.79 -7.86 8.14
CA GLY A 27 12.14 -6.43 8.27
C GLY A 27 13.31 -5.99 7.38
N LEU A 28 13.77 -6.85 6.47
CA LEU A 28 14.81 -6.50 5.51
C LEU A 28 14.25 -5.60 4.41
N TYR A 29 14.87 -4.44 4.18
CA TYR A 29 14.52 -3.60 3.06
C TYR A 29 14.89 -4.27 1.73
N THR A 30 13.93 -4.31 0.78
CA THR A 30 14.09 -5.05 -0.49
C THR A 30 13.80 -4.21 -1.74
N HIS A 31 13.26 -2.99 -1.58
CA HIS A 31 12.79 -2.15 -2.69
C HIS A 31 13.88 -1.75 -3.69
N ALA A 32 15.12 -1.50 -3.22
CA ALA A 32 16.23 -1.15 -4.12
C ALA A 32 16.66 -2.34 -4.97
N VAL A 33 16.72 -3.55 -4.36
CA VAL A 33 17.00 -4.81 -5.08
C VAL A 33 15.89 -5.10 -6.09
N PHE A 34 14.63 -4.99 -5.68
CA PHE A 34 13.47 -5.18 -6.57
C PHE A 34 13.50 -4.24 -7.78
N GLY A 35 13.78 -2.95 -7.54
CA GLY A 35 13.86 -1.97 -8.60
C GLY A 35 15.05 -2.15 -9.53
N PHE A 36 16.20 -2.57 -8.99
CA PHE A 36 17.36 -2.93 -9.78
C PHE A 36 17.02 -4.09 -10.72
N LEU A 37 16.47 -5.18 -10.19
CA LEU A 37 16.10 -6.38 -10.97
C LEU A 37 15.03 -6.07 -12.03
N THR A 38 14.04 -5.27 -11.68
CA THR A 38 13.02 -4.84 -12.65
C THR A 38 13.63 -4.05 -13.81
N THR A 39 14.60 -3.17 -13.50
CA THR A 39 15.33 -2.41 -14.52
C THR A 39 16.21 -3.32 -15.36
N LEU A 40 16.96 -4.22 -14.71
CA LEU A 40 17.82 -5.21 -15.37
C LEU A 40 17.04 -6.07 -16.38
N LEU A 41 15.91 -6.63 -15.95
CA LEU A 41 15.07 -7.49 -16.81
C LEU A 41 14.54 -6.74 -18.02
N ARG A 42 14.05 -5.51 -17.82
CA ARG A 42 13.59 -4.66 -18.91
C ARG A 42 14.71 -4.37 -19.93
N LEU A 43 15.88 -4.00 -19.43
CA LEU A 43 17.04 -3.71 -20.29
C LEU A 43 17.55 -4.95 -21.02
N LYS A 44 17.51 -6.12 -20.37
CA LYS A 44 17.85 -7.40 -20.99
C LYS A 44 16.88 -7.77 -22.13
N GLU A 45 15.59 -7.47 -21.96
CA GLU A 45 14.57 -7.66 -23.01
C GLU A 45 14.77 -6.68 -24.19
N GLU A 46 15.07 -5.39 -23.88
CA GLU A 46 15.29 -4.34 -24.88
C GLU A 46 16.57 -4.58 -25.69
N GLU A 47 17.70 -4.81 -25.02
CA GLU A 47 19.03 -4.87 -25.63
C GLU A 47 19.39 -6.26 -26.15
N ARG A 48 18.83 -7.34 -25.58
CA ARG A 48 19.14 -8.73 -25.89
C ARG A 48 20.65 -9.01 -25.97
N PRO A 49 21.40 -8.72 -24.89
CA PRO A 49 22.85 -8.87 -24.87
C PRO A 49 23.26 -10.35 -24.92
N ASP A 50 24.37 -10.64 -25.60
CA ASP A 50 25.00 -11.95 -25.60
C ASP A 50 25.79 -12.21 -24.30
N ALA A 51 26.34 -11.13 -23.72
CA ALA A 51 27.07 -11.12 -22.45
C ALA A 51 26.56 -9.99 -21.54
N LEU A 52 26.63 -10.22 -20.22
CA LEU A 52 26.11 -9.29 -19.21
C LEU A 52 26.99 -9.35 -17.96
N CYS A 53 27.38 -8.17 -17.45
CA CYS A 53 28.04 -8.04 -16.15
C CYS A 53 27.64 -6.77 -15.41
N VAL A 54 27.94 -6.72 -14.11
CA VAL A 54 27.68 -5.56 -13.24
C VAL A 54 28.97 -5.14 -12.55
N THR A 55 29.21 -3.82 -12.45
CA THR A 55 30.36 -3.28 -11.72
C THR A 55 29.92 -2.64 -10.42
N PHE A 56 30.77 -2.71 -9.39
CA PHE A 56 30.54 -2.05 -8.10
C PHE A 56 31.80 -1.34 -7.61
N ASP A 57 31.58 -0.22 -6.89
CA ASP A 57 32.64 0.39 -6.09
C ASP A 57 32.89 -0.43 -4.82
N LEU A 58 34.15 -0.51 -4.43
CA LEU A 58 34.54 -0.99 -3.11
C LEU A 58 34.64 0.18 -2.13
N HIS A 59 34.39 -0.10 -0.86
CA HIS A 59 34.52 0.88 0.21
C HIS A 59 36.00 1.04 0.65
N ALA A 60 36.85 1.38 -0.33
CA ALA A 60 38.29 1.56 -0.16
C ALA A 60 38.75 2.80 -0.94
N PRO A 61 39.80 3.52 -0.45
CA PRO A 61 40.31 4.68 -1.15
C PRO A 61 40.87 4.31 -2.54
N THR A 62 40.40 5.01 -3.56
CA THR A 62 40.92 4.84 -4.95
C THR A 62 42.18 5.63 -5.16
N PHE A 63 42.82 5.45 -6.30
CA PHE A 63 44.04 6.23 -6.68
C PHE A 63 43.76 7.75 -6.72
N ARG A 64 42.50 8.16 -7.08
CA ARG A 64 42.08 9.55 -7.06
C ARG A 64 42.00 10.10 -5.63
N HIS A 65 41.45 9.37 -4.72
CA HIS A 65 41.39 9.76 -3.30
C HIS A 65 42.79 9.87 -2.67
N LYS A 66 43.74 9.03 -3.10
CA LYS A 66 45.13 9.09 -2.62
C LYS A 66 45.88 10.31 -3.18
N ALA A 67 45.52 10.80 -4.37
CA ALA A 67 46.14 11.95 -5.01
C ALA A 67 45.45 13.28 -4.62
N ASP A 68 44.18 13.26 -4.30
CA ASP A 68 43.40 14.44 -3.88
C ASP A 68 42.40 14.06 -2.77
N GLU A 69 42.70 14.51 -1.55
CA GLU A 69 41.82 14.26 -0.38
C GLU A 69 40.45 14.98 -0.47
N ALA A 70 40.35 16.03 -1.29
CA ALA A 70 39.10 16.76 -1.49
C ALA A 70 38.14 16.04 -2.45
N TYR A 71 38.64 15.10 -3.26
CA TYR A 71 37.85 14.37 -4.24
C TYR A 71 36.70 13.57 -3.54
N LYS A 72 35.46 13.82 -3.96
CA LYS A 72 34.25 13.23 -3.41
C LYS A 72 34.02 13.46 -1.89
N ALA A 73 34.78 14.35 -1.22
CA ALA A 73 34.68 14.59 0.22
C ALA A 73 33.32 15.18 0.64
N THR A 74 32.59 15.80 -0.26
CA THR A 74 31.27 16.38 -0.01
C THR A 74 30.11 15.38 -0.15
N ARG A 75 30.37 14.16 -0.62
CA ARG A 75 29.34 13.13 -0.77
C ARG A 75 28.79 12.68 0.59
N LYS A 76 27.46 12.67 0.69
CA LYS A 76 26.77 12.13 1.89
C LYS A 76 26.98 10.62 1.98
N PRO A 77 27.10 10.06 3.19
CA PRO A 77 27.17 8.62 3.37
C PRO A 77 25.92 7.94 2.83
N MET A 78 26.09 6.71 2.36
CA MET A 78 24.98 5.88 1.88
C MET A 78 23.97 5.63 3.03
N PRO A 79 22.66 5.84 2.81
CA PRO A 79 21.63 5.50 3.80
C PRO A 79 21.76 4.06 4.27
N GLU A 80 21.46 3.81 5.53
CA GLU A 80 21.62 2.48 6.13
C GLU A 80 20.73 1.43 5.44
N GLU A 81 19.50 1.81 5.12
CA GLU A 81 18.54 0.96 4.43
C GLU A 81 19.02 0.54 3.02
N LEU A 82 19.79 1.39 2.35
CA LEU A 82 20.41 1.05 1.07
C LEU A 82 21.65 0.19 1.28
N ARG A 83 22.46 0.54 2.29
CA ARG A 83 23.69 -0.18 2.62
C ARG A 83 23.42 -1.67 2.91
N MET A 84 22.29 -1.96 3.58
CA MET A 84 21.85 -3.34 3.85
C MET A 84 21.47 -4.10 2.57
N GLN A 85 20.97 -3.43 1.55
CA GLN A 85 20.49 -4.04 0.31
C GLN A 85 21.60 -4.33 -0.71
N VAL A 86 22.77 -3.68 -0.63
CA VAL A 86 23.87 -3.91 -1.56
C VAL A 86 24.43 -5.35 -1.48
N PRO A 87 24.70 -5.94 -0.28
CA PRO A 87 25.11 -7.34 -0.18
C PRO A 87 24.04 -8.29 -0.72
N VAL A 88 22.77 -8.03 -0.43
CA VAL A 88 21.63 -8.82 -0.93
C VAL A 88 21.57 -8.80 -2.47
N LEU A 89 21.76 -7.62 -3.08
CA LEU A 89 21.83 -7.52 -4.54
C LEU A 89 22.98 -8.34 -5.10
N LYS A 90 24.15 -8.31 -4.47
CA LYS A 90 25.33 -9.10 -4.91
C LYS A 90 25.04 -10.60 -4.84
N GLU A 91 24.42 -11.08 -3.76
CA GLU A 91 23.99 -12.45 -3.61
C GLU A 91 22.97 -12.85 -4.70
N VAL A 92 21.99 -12.00 -4.95
CA VAL A 92 21.00 -12.21 -6.04
C VAL A 92 21.68 -12.32 -7.39
N LEU A 93 22.64 -11.44 -7.72
CA LEU A 93 23.38 -11.49 -8.99
C LEU A 93 24.18 -12.80 -9.11
N ASP A 94 24.81 -13.25 -8.02
CA ASP A 94 25.55 -14.51 -7.99
C ASP A 94 24.61 -15.71 -8.28
N THR A 95 23.42 -15.75 -7.67
CA THR A 95 22.42 -16.81 -7.92
C THR A 95 21.84 -16.75 -9.35
N LEU A 96 21.82 -15.59 -9.95
CA LEU A 96 21.39 -15.39 -11.33
C LEU A 96 22.50 -15.68 -12.37
N ASN A 97 23.67 -16.12 -11.94
CA ASN A 97 24.87 -16.29 -12.79
C ASN A 97 25.22 -15.02 -13.58
N ILE A 98 25.09 -13.85 -12.94
CA ILE A 98 25.48 -12.55 -13.53
C ILE A 98 26.81 -12.16 -12.92
N PRO A 99 27.91 -12.20 -13.70
CA PRO A 99 29.21 -11.84 -13.21
C PRO A 99 29.26 -10.39 -12.72
N ARG A 100 29.97 -10.17 -11.61
CA ARG A 100 30.18 -8.84 -11.04
C ARG A 100 31.65 -8.54 -10.89
N TYR A 101 32.02 -7.30 -11.12
CA TYR A 101 33.39 -6.83 -11.08
C TYR A 101 33.53 -5.70 -10.08
N GLU A 102 34.50 -5.82 -9.21
CA GLU A 102 34.90 -4.84 -8.21
C GLU A 102 36.40 -4.99 -7.97
N MET A 103 37.13 -3.87 -7.85
CA MET A 103 38.58 -3.90 -7.71
C MET A 103 39.06 -2.83 -6.74
N GLU A 104 39.90 -3.24 -5.76
CA GLU A 104 40.47 -2.30 -4.80
C GLU A 104 41.38 -1.27 -5.48
N GLY A 105 41.23 -0.02 -5.09
CA GLY A 105 41.98 1.10 -5.64
C GLY A 105 41.41 1.71 -6.92
N TRP A 106 40.39 1.13 -7.53
CA TRP A 106 39.70 1.56 -8.74
C TRP A 106 38.23 1.85 -8.49
N GLU A 107 37.68 2.74 -9.32
CA GLU A 107 36.22 3.02 -9.27
C GLU A 107 35.46 2.14 -10.27
N ALA A 108 34.16 1.93 -10.02
CA ALA A 108 33.30 1.19 -10.93
C ALA A 108 33.34 1.74 -12.38
N ASP A 109 33.42 3.07 -12.51
CA ASP A 109 33.52 3.75 -13.82
C ASP A 109 34.79 3.37 -14.58
N ASP A 110 35.94 3.21 -13.87
CA ASP A 110 37.19 2.77 -14.48
C ASP A 110 37.11 1.32 -14.98
N LEU A 111 36.39 0.47 -14.20
CA LEU A 111 36.13 -0.91 -14.62
C LEU A 111 35.21 -0.94 -15.86
N ILE A 112 34.15 -0.09 -15.88
CA ILE A 112 33.26 0.06 -17.04
C ILE A 112 34.05 0.51 -18.27
N GLY A 113 34.89 1.52 -18.11
CA GLY A 113 35.75 2.02 -19.18
C GLY A 113 36.67 0.92 -19.74
N THR A 114 37.31 0.16 -18.85
CA THR A 114 38.19 -0.96 -19.22
C THR A 114 37.41 -2.08 -19.92
N ILE A 115 36.24 -2.46 -19.41
CA ILE A 115 35.37 -3.48 -20.00
C ILE A 115 34.93 -3.05 -21.41
N SER A 116 34.52 -1.78 -21.58
CA SER A 116 34.09 -1.28 -22.88
C SER A 116 35.20 -1.42 -23.93
N ARG A 117 36.44 -1.04 -23.61
CA ARG A 117 37.59 -1.15 -24.54
C ARG A 117 38.00 -2.61 -24.81
N LYS A 118 37.87 -3.49 -23.82
CA LYS A 118 38.12 -4.92 -24.03
C LYS A 118 37.06 -5.57 -24.91
N CYS A 119 35.80 -5.14 -24.81
CA CYS A 119 34.73 -5.57 -25.71
C CYS A 119 35.06 -5.13 -27.17
N GLU A 120 35.43 -3.86 -27.38
CA GLU A 120 35.83 -3.36 -28.69
C GLU A 120 37.02 -4.12 -29.27
N ALA A 121 38.07 -4.34 -28.47
CA ALA A 121 39.24 -5.10 -28.88
C ALA A 121 38.91 -6.55 -29.25
N ALA A 122 37.90 -7.15 -28.67
CA ALA A 122 37.37 -8.46 -29.00
C ALA A 122 36.37 -8.47 -30.17
N GLY A 123 36.08 -7.31 -30.76
CA GLY A 123 35.12 -7.18 -31.86
C GLY A 123 33.64 -7.28 -31.41
N TRP A 124 33.35 -6.91 -30.17
CA TRP A 124 31.98 -6.85 -29.61
C TRP A 124 31.52 -5.41 -29.46
N ASP A 125 30.24 -5.18 -29.64
CA ASP A 125 29.60 -3.94 -29.24
C ASP A 125 29.35 -3.93 -27.70
N CYS A 126 29.50 -2.72 -27.12
CA CYS A 126 29.28 -2.54 -25.68
C CYS A 126 28.12 -1.59 -25.41
N VAL A 127 27.25 -1.98 -24.46
CA VAL A 127 26.17 -1.12 -23.93
C VAL A 127 26.46 -0.84 -22.47
N VAL A 128 26.88 0.40 -22.19
CA VAL A 128 27.08 0.87 -20.81
C VAL A 128 25.76 1.39 -20.25
N VAL A 129 25.30 0.82 -19.16
CA VAL A 129 24.06 1.21 -18.48
C VAL A 129 24.40 1.93 -17.18
N THR A 130 24.17 3.21 -17.13
CA THR A 130 24.46 4.04 -15.95
C THR A 130 23.52 5.23 -15.87
N GLY A 131 23.41 5.86 -14.73
CA GLY A 131 22.79 7.17 -14.59
C GLY A 131 23.81 8.30 -14.52
N ASP A 132 25.09 8.00 -14.60
CA ASP A 132 26.17 8.98 -14.58
C ASP A 132 26.48 9.47 -16.00
N LYS A 133 26.57 10.80 -16.15
CA LYS A 133 26.92 11.42 -17.41
C LYS A 133 28.41 11.36 -17.72
N ASP A 134 29.25 11.04 -16.75
CA ASP A 134 30.68 10.94 -16.93
C ASP A 134 31.03 9.81 -17.86
N SER A 135 30.30 8.74 -17.83
CA SER A 135 30.41 7.61 -18.75
C SER A 135 30.15 7.99 -20.21
N LEU A 136 29.59 9.17 -20.50
CA LEU A 136 29.41 9.64 -21.89
C LEU A 136 30.75 9.82 -22.66
N GLN A 137 31.88 10.02 -21.96
CA GLN A 137 33.22 10.04 -22.55
C GLN A 137 33.63 8.70 -23.17
N LEU A 138 32.94 7.59 -22.79
CA LEU A 138 33.23 6.23 -23.26
C LEU A 138 32.59 5.90 -24.61
N ILE A 139 31.72 6.76 -25.12
CA ILE A 139 30.95 6.54 -26.36
C ILE A 139 31.90 6.47 -27.55
N THR A 140 31.75 5.42 -28.37
CA THR A 140 32.44 5.20 -29.64
C THR A 140 31.47 4.61 -30.65
N ASP A 141 31.96 4.27 -31.85
CA ASP A 141 31.16 3.56 -32.87
C ASP A 141 30.72 2.15 -32.39
N HIS A 142 31.40 1.57 -31.38
CA HIS A 142 31.10 0.24 -30.81
C HIS A 142 30.59 0.29 -29.37
N THR A 143 30.69 1.44 -28.71
CA THR A 143 30.20 1.61 -27.34
C THR A 143 29.13 2.68 -27.27
N LYS A 144 27.90 2.32 -26.91
CA LYS A 144 26.84 3.27 -26.58
C LYS A 144 26.60 3.34 -25.08
N VAL A 145 26.15 4.50 -24.59
CA VAL A 145 25.76 4.69 -23.19
C VAL A 145 24.23 4.82 -23.11
N LYS A 146 23.61 3.95 -22.34
CA LYS A 146 22.19 4.02 -22.02
C LYS A 146 22.04 4.73 -20.67
N LEU A 147 21.70 6.03 -20.71
CA LEU A 147 21.48 6.85 -19.53
C LEU A 147 20.13 6.50 -18.90
N VAL A 148 20.18 6.09 -17.63
CA VAL A 148 18.99 5.80 -16.82
C VAL A 148 18.65 7.01 -15.98
N SER A 149 17.41 7.46 -16.00
CA SER A 149 16.91 8.54 -15.14
C SER A 149 15.60 8.14 -14.47
N THR A 150 15.46 8.47 -13.19
CA THR A 150 14.24 8.21 -12.43
C THR A 150 13.64 9.54 -11.98
N ARG A 151 12.39 9.82 -12.39
CA ARG A 151 11.62 10.99 -11.93
C ARG A 151 10.25 10.54 -11.49
N MET A 152 9.82 10.94 -10.29
CA MET A 152 8.48 10.62 -9.72
C MET A 152 8.12 9.13 -9.80
N GLY A 153 9.07 8.25 -9.46
CA GLY A 153 8.85 6.80 -9.49
C GLY A 153 8.87 6.15 -10.88
N GLN A 154 9.17 6.91 -11.92
CA GLN A 154 9.28 6.38 -13.29
C GLN A 154 10.73 6.41 -13.76
N THR A 155 11.21 5.23 -14.13
CA THR A 155 12.54 5.05 -14.72
C THR A 155 12.44 5.10 -16.24
N THR A 156 13.13 6.05 -16.83
CA THR A 156 13.26 6.22 -18.28
C THR A 156 14.71 6.02 -18.69
N THR A 157 14.91 5.58 -19.92
CA THR A 157 16.25 5.40 -20.51
C THR A 157 16.39 6.26 -21.76
N LYS A 158 17.60 6.73 -22.00
CA LYS A 158 17.97 7.45 -23.21
C LYS A 158 19.26 6.86 -23.76
N ASP A 159 19.21 6.43 -25.02
CA ASP A 159 20.42 5.95 -25.74
C ASP A 159 21.24 7.13 -26.21
N MET A 160 22.53 7.08 -25.89
CA MET A 160 23.52 8.05 -26.29
C MET A 160 24.55 7.35 -27.20
N THR A 161 24.45 7.60 -28.49
CA THR A 161 25.39 7.20 -29.55
C THR A 161 26.25 8.37 -29.95
N PRO A 162 27.32 8.20 -30.74
CA PRO A 162 28.10 9.34 -31.25
C PRO A 162 27.24 10.41 -31.93
N GLU A 163 26.25 10.01 -32.72
CA GLU A 163 25.33 10.92 -33.42
C GLU A 163 24.47 11.71 -32.43
N THR A 164 23.75 11.01 -31.54
CA THR A 164 22.85 11.65 -30.56
C THR A 164 23.61 12.51 -29.57
N PHE A 165 24.87 12.17 -29.28
CA PHE A 165 25.76 12.99 -28.45
C PHE A 165 26.13 14.27 -29.16
N ARG A 166 26.61 14.19 -30.45
CA ARG A 166 26.96 15.36 -31.23
C ARG A 166 25.79 16.30 -31.45
N GLU A 167 24.61 15.75 -31.73
CA GLU A 167 23.37 16.55 -31.84
C GLU A 167 23.05 17.31 -30.53
N GLN A 168 23.29 16.70 -29.39
CA GLN A 168 22.95 17.30 -28.09
C GLN A 168 24.02 18.27 -27.58
N TYR A 169 25.33 17.97 -27.77
CA TYR A 169 26.45 18.71 -27.17
C TYR A 169 27.25 19.51 -28.17
N GLY A 170 27.25 19.14 -29.44
CA GLY A 170 27.98 19.87 -30.51
C GLY A 170 29.47 19.61 -30.59
N PHE A 171 29.97 18.52 -29.95
CA PHE A 171 31.36 18.09 -29.99
C PHE A 171 31.46 16.56 -29.84
N GLU A 172 32.66 15.99 -29.93
CA GLU A 172 32.88 14.55 -29.82
C GLU A 172 32.77 14.07 -28.37
N PRO A 173 32.28 12.85 -28.12
CA PRO A 173 32.03 12.30 -26.76
C PRO A 173 33.23 12.37 -25.82
N ILE A 174 34.45 12.15 -26.33
CA ILE A 174 35.69 12.18 -25.54
C ILE A 174 35.91 13.55 -24.86
N HIS A 175 35.45 14.64 -25.49
CA HIS A 175 35.56 15.99 -24.95
C HIS A 175 34.59 16.31 -23.82
N MET A 176 33.83 15.35 -23.37
CA MET A 176 33.08 15.45 -22.07
C MET A 176 34.08 15.65 -20.93
N ILE A 177 35.26 15.05 -20.99
CA ILE A 177 36.34 15.25 -20.02
C ILE A 177 36.79 16.72 -20.02
N ASP A 178 37.00 17.29 -21.20
CA ASP A 178 37.41 18.69 -21.36
C ASP A 178 36.35 19.67 -20.82
N LEU A 179 35.08 19.37 -21.07
CA LEU A 179 33.98 20.15 -20.54
C LEU A 179 34.00 20.17 -18.99
N LYS A 180 34.16 19.01 -18.36
CA LYS A 180 34.28 18.91 -16.91
C LYS A 180 35.57 19.53 -16.37
N ALA A 181 36.65 19.42 -17.07
CA ALA A 181 37.90 20.07 -16.70
C ALA A 181 37.77 21.60 -16.58
N LEU A 182 36.96 22.22 -17.43
CA LEU A 182 36.71 23.67 -17.37
C LEU A 182 35.62 24.05 -16.35
N MET A 183 34.45 23.36 -16.34
CA MET A 183 33.34 23.80 -15.51
C MET A 183 33.38 23.24 -14.08
N GLY A 184 34.17 22.19 -13.86
CA GLY A 184 34.17 21.41 -12.63
C GLY A 184 32.95 20.51 -12.47
N ASP A 185 32.90 19.76 -11.37
CA ASP A 185 31.75 18.97 -10.93
C ASP A 185 31.56 19.06 -9.41
N THR A 186 30.44 19.65 -9.01
CA THR A 186 30.12 19.83 -7.59
C THR A 186 29.77 18.53 -6.89
N SER A 187 29.28 17.49 -7.63
CA SER A 187 28.93 16.20 -7.06
C SER A 187 30.17 15.39 -6.67
N ASP A 188 31.25 15.52 -7.43
CA ASP A 188 32.52 14.84 -7.20
C ASP A 188 33.61 15.74 -6.61
N ASN A 189 33.19 16.97 -6.31
CA ASN A 189 34.09 18.00 -5.82
C ASN A 189 35.29 18.25 -6.71
N ILE A 190 35.07 18.19 -8.04
CA ILE A 190 36.08 18.56 -9.05
C ILE A 190 36.04 20.07 -9.23
N PRO A 191 37.19 20.78 -9.01
CA PRO A 191 37.19 22.25 -8.92
C PRO A 191 36.86 22.98 -10.20
N GLY A 192 37.28 22.47 -11.35
CA GLY A 192 37.23 23.21 -12.62
C GLY A 192 38.03 24.50 -12.58
N VAL A 193 37.85 25.37 -13.58
CA VAL A 193 38.39 26.71 -13.61
C VAL A 193 37.49 27.66 -12.81
N PRO A 194 37.96 28.28 -11.71
CA PRO A 194 37.12 29.12 -10.87
C PRO A 194 36.40 30.23 -11.64
N GLY A 195 35.04 30.16 -11.60
CA GLY A 195 34.16 31.12 -12.25
C GLY A 195 33.91 30.90 -13.74
N VAL A 196 34.34 29.77 -14.30
CA VAL A 196 33.92 29.28 -15.62
C VAL A 196 32.75 28.31 -15.38
N GLY A 197 31.54 28.67 -15.82
CA GLY A 197 30.37 27.84 -15.72
C GLY A 197 30.07 27.05 -17.00
N GLU A 198 29.11 26.14 -16.94
CA GLU A 198 28.71 25.21 -18.00
C GLU A 198 28.55 25.88 -19.37
N LYS A 199 27.84 27.03 -19.44
CA LYS A 199 27.63 27.73 -20.72
C LYS A 199 28.91 28.21 -21.36
N THR A 200 29.88 28.73 -20.58
CA THR A 200 31.15 29.23 -21.08
C THR A 200 32.05 28.07 -21.48
N ALA A 201 32.11 27.02 -20.67
CA ALA A 201 32.87 25.81 -20.96
C ALA A 201 32.36 25.14 -22.23
N MET A 202 31.02 25.02 -22.39
CA MET A 202 30.37 24.45 -23.57
C MET A 202 30.76 25.22 -24.86
N ASP A 203 30.63 26.54 -24.81
CA ASP A 203 30.97 27.41 -25.97
C ASP A 203 32.45 27.26 -26.38
N LEU A 204 33.34 27.15 -25.39
CA LEU A 204 34.80 26.97 -25.65
C LEU A 204 35.10 25.60 -26.26
N ILE A 205 34.50 24.51 -25.71
CA ILE A 205 34.74 23.16 -26.24
C ILE A 205 34.13 23.00 -27.63
N GLN A 206 32.97 23.58 -27.89
CA GLN A 206 32.37 23.57 -29.25
C GLN A 206 33.24 24.31 -30.29
N LYS A 207 33.92 25.38 -29.88
CA LYS A 207 34.78 26.17 -30.78
C LYS A 207 36.21 25.63 -30.98
N TYR A 208 36.79 25.10 -29.90
CA TYR A 208 38.22 24.75 -29.87
C TYR A 208 38.49 23.25 -29.67
N GLY A 209 37.51 22.48 -29.27
CA GLY A 209 37.55 21.02 -29.13
C GLY A 209 38.07 20.54 -27.78
N SER A 210 39.26 20.95 -27.36
CA SER A 210 39.91 20.44 -26.15
C SER A 210 40.48 21.53 -25.26
N VAL A 211 40.72 21.18 -23.99
CA VAL A 211 41.43 22.03 -23.02
C VAL A 211 42.81 22.41 -23.54
N ASP A 212 43.57 21.47 -24.11
CA ASP A 212 44.88 21.74 -24.66
C ASP A 212 44.82 22.77 -25.79
N ALA A 213 43.91 22.58 -26.75
CA ALA A 213 43.73 23.53 -27.85
C ALA A 213 43.26 24.92 -27.38
N ILE A 214 42.51 25.02 -26.31
CA ILE A 214 42.12 26.29 -25.69
C ILE A 214 43.34 27.00 -25.09
N TYR A 215 44.19 26.28 -24.34
CA TYR A 215 45.37 26.88 -23.70
C TYR A 215 46.50 27.22 -24.68
N GLU A 216 46.67 26.40 -25.73
CA GLU A 216 47.62 26.73 -26.82
C GLU A 216 47.27 28.03 -27.56
N LYS A 217 45.96 28.30 -27.70
CA LYS A 217 45.46 29.50 -28.41
C LYS A 217 44.99 30.61 -27.46
N LEU A 218 45.26 30.49 -26.16
CA LEU A 218 44.65 31.31 -25.12
C LEU A 218 44.73 32.85 -25.39
N PRO A 219 45.81 33.43 -25.96
CA PRO A 219 45.85 34.85 -26.29
C PRO A 219 44.86 35.27 -27.38
N ASP A 220 44.49 34.35 -28.26
CA ASP A 220 43.74 34.62 -29.51
C ASP A 220 42.35 34.01 -29.52
N ILE A 221 41.86 33.47 -28.38
CA ILE A 221 40.54 32.84 -28.31
C ILE A 221 39.41 33.89 -28.36
N ASP A 222 38.38 33.58 -29.11
CA ASP A 222 37.12 34.36 -29.15
C ASP A 222 36.31 34.15 -27.87
N ALA A 223 36.71 34.83 -26.79
CA ALA A 223 36.06 34.79 -25.50
C ALA A 223 36.11 36.19 -24.83
N LYS A 224 35.23 36.38 -23.85
CA LYS A 224 35.20 37.63 -23.09
C LYS A 224 36.53 37.82 -22.35
N PRO A 225 37.07 39.02 -22.24
CA PRO A 225 38.35 39.31 -21.54
C PRO A 225 38.38 38.76 -20.11
N ALA A 226 37.23 38.79 -19.42
CA ALA A 226 37.08 38.24 -18.09
C ALA A 226 37.20 36.69 -18.05
N ALA A 227 36.80 35.99 -19.10
CA ALA A 227 36.94 34.54 -19.22
C ALA A 227 38.39 34.17 -19.52
N ILE A 228 39.05 34.90 -20.42
CA ILE A 228 40.49 34.73 -20.75
C ILE A 228 41.32 34.87 -19.46
N LYS A 229 41.08 35.94 -18.68
CA LYS A 229 41.78 36.15 -17.41
C LYS A 229 41.59 34.97 -16.42
N LYS A 230 40.38 34.42 -16.35
CA LYS A 230 40.09 33.28 -15.48
C LYS A 230 40.75 31.99 -15.97
N LEU A 231 40.73 31.74 -17.27
CA LEU A 231 41.41 30.60 -17.87
C LEU A 231 42.93 30.69 -17.63
N THR A 232 43.56 31.85 -17.89
CA THR A 232 45.00 32.07 -17.63
C THR A 232 45.37 31.79 -16.17
N ALA A 233 44.54 32.21 -15.22
CA ALA A 233 44.79 31.97 -13.79
C ALA A 233 44.46 30.56 -13.31
N GLY A 234 43.66 29.79 -14.09
CA GLY A 234 43.13 28.51 -13.71
C GLY A 234 43.66 27.33 -14.52
N GLU A 235 44.77 27.46 -15.23
CA GLU A 235 45.28 26.36 -16.06
C GLU A 235 45.62 25.10 -15.27
N ASP A 236 46.32 25.25 -14.14
CA ASP A 236 46.66 24.11 -13.28
C ASP A 236 45.38 23.41 -12.74
N ALA A 237 44.37 24.20 -12.37
CA ALA A 237 43.10 23.66 -11.91
C ALA A 237 42.32 22.91 -13.03
N ALA A 238 42.37 23.43 -14.26
CA ALA A 238 41.80 22.75 -15.42
C ALA A 238 42.47 21.40 -15.69
N ARG A 239 43.82 21.38 -15.69
CA ARG A 239 44.62 20.16 -15.93
C ARG A 239 44.41 19.12 -14.83
N HIS A 240 44.38 19.57 -13.59
CA HIS A 240 44.05 18.69 -12.43
C HIS A 240 42.63 18.14 -12.56
N SER A 241 41.65 18.99 -12.87
CA SER A 241 40.26 18.59 -13.07
C SER A 241 40.09 17.65 -14.27
N TYR A 242 40.86 17.83 -15.34
CA TYR A 242 40.91 16.91 -16.49
C TYR A 242 41.32 15.50 -16.03
N TRP A 243 42.41 15.41 -15.25
CA TRP A 243 42.91 14.16 -14.73
C TRP A 243 41.87 13.48 -13.80
N LEU A 244 41.21 14.23 -12.91
CA LEU A 244 40.17 13.71 -12.01
C LEU A 244 38.94 13.20 -12.78
N ALA A 245 38.51 13.91 -13.83
CA ALA A 245 37.32 13.59 -14.62
C ALA A 245 37.56 12.46 -15.64
N THR A 246 38.79 12.08 -15.90
CA THR A 246 39.14 11.05 -16.88
C THR A 246 38.85 9.66 -16.33
N ILE A 247 37.99 8.89 -17.00
CA ILE A 247 37.78 7.47 -16.72
C ILE A 247 38.92 6.68 -17.33
N VAL A 248 39.58 5.86 -16.50
CA VAL A 248 40.65 4.97 -16.94
C VAL A 248 40.06 3.77 -17.70
N THR A 249 40.69 3.44 -18.83
CA THR A 249 40.20 2.40 -19.75
C THR A 249 41.12 1.19 -19.86
N ASP A 250 42.18 1.14 -19.05
CA ASP A 250 43.22 0.12 -19.04
C ASP A 250 43.57 -0.39 -17.63
N ALA A 251 42.59 -0.32 -16.72
CA ALA A 251 42.72 -0.91 -15.39
C ALA A 251 43.13 -2.39 -15.48
N PRO A 252 43.90 -2.93 -14.49
CA PRO A 252 44.46 -4.29 -14.54
C PRO A 252 43.37 -5.36 -14.27
N LEU A 253 42.21 -5.25 -14.94
CA LEU A 253 41.07 -6.13 -14.85
C LEU A 253 41.22 -7.31 -15.83
N SER A 254 41.14 -8.55 -15.32
CA SER A 254 40.96 -9.72 -16.18
C SER A 254 39.50 -9.80 -16.62
N PHE A 255 39.24 -9.62 -17.90
CA PHE A 255 37.92 -9.65 -18.50
C PHE A 255 37.97 -10.16 -19.93
N ASP A 256 37.11 -11.12 -20.24
CA ASP A 256 36.83 -11.59 -21.59
C ASP A 256 35.28 -11.58 -21.78
N PRO A 257 34.70 -10.85 -22.75
CA PRO A 257 33.29 -10.86 -22.99
C PRO A 257 32.71 -12.24 -23.27
N ALA A 258 33.50 -13.18 -23.81
CA ALA A 258 33.08 -14.54 -24.11
C ALA A 258 32.83 -15.37 -22.84
N GLU A 259 33.51 -15.07 -21.74
CA GLU A 259 33.32 -15.71 -20.42
C GLU A 259 32.10 -15.16 -19.66
N ASN A 260 31.61 -14.00 -20.05
CA ASN A 260 30.47 -13.30 -19.42
C ASN A 260 29.13 -13.51 -20.14
N ARG A 261 29.00 -14.58 -20.93
CA ARG A 261 27.76 -14.91 -21.63
C ARG A 261 26.59 -15.07 -20.67
N VAL A 262 25.42 -14.60 -21.10
CA VAL A 262 24.18 -14.74 -20.35
C VAL A 262 23.89 -16.19 -20.09
N GLN A 263 23.80 -16.57 -18.81
CA GLN A 263 23.54 -17.92 -18.35
C GLN A 263 22.14 -18.03 -17.72
N LYS A 264 21.70 -19.26 -17.47
CA LYS A 264 20.49 -19.52 -16.69
C LYS A 264 20.78 -19.28 -15.21
N PRO A 265 19.78 -18.83 -14.42
CA PRO A 265 19.88 -18.77 -12.97
C PRO A 265 20.27 -20.13 -12.36
N THR A 266 20.97 -20.10 -11.24
CA THR A 266 21.22 -21.29 -10.43
C THR A 266 19.95 -21.70 -9.69
N PRO A 267 19.83 -22.95 -9.24
CA PRO A 267 18.71 -23.39 -8.39
C PRO A 267 18.54 -22.56 -7.12
N ALA A 268 19.63 -22.03 -6.56
CA ALA A 268 19.59 -21.16 -5.38
C ALA A 268 18.84 -19.83 -5.58
N ALA A 269 18.59 -19.42 -6.82
CA ALA A 269 17.83 -18.19 -7.09
C ALA A 269 16.38 -18.31 -6.60
N TYR A 270 15.73 -19.47 -6.77
CA TYR A 270 14.33 -19.64 -6.39
C TYR A 270 14.08 -19.41 -4.89
N PRO A 271 14.76 -20.13 -3.95
CA PRO A 271 14.55 -19.91 -2.51
C PRO A 271 14.95 -18.50 -2.05
N LEU A 272 16.01 -17.90 -2.65
CA LEU A 272 16.39 -16.53 -2.33
C LEU A 272 15.31 -15.53 -2.72
N PHE A 273 14.71 -15.66 -3.90
CA PHE A 273 13.63 -14.78 -4.35
C PHE A 273 12.35 -14.97 -3.53
N LEU A 274 12.07 -16.18 -3.05
CA LEU A 274 10.98 -16.43 -2.08
C LEU A 274 11.23 -15.70 -0.77
N LYS A 275 12.44 -15.83 -0.20
CA LYS A 275 12.85 -15.12 1.02
C LYS A 275 12.71 -13.59 0.87
N LEU A 276 13.00 -13.06 -0.30
CA LEU A 276 12.86 -11.63 -0.62
C LEU A 276 11.41 -11.23 -0.97
N GLU A 277 10.47 -12.18 -1.02
CA GLU A 277 9.05 -12.00 -1.40
C GLU A 277 8.85 -11.44 -2.81
N PHE A 278 9.70 -11.83 -3.76
CA PHE A 278 9.70 -11.37 -5.15
C PHE A 278 8.85 -12.25 -6.08
N SER A 279 7.63 -12.64 -5.69
CA SER A 279 6.74 -13.56 -6.42
C SER A 279 6.56 -13.19 -7.90
N LYS A 280 6.36 -11.90 -8.22
CA LYS A 280 6.26 -11.42 -9.61
C LYS A 280 7.53 -11.59 -10.43
N LEU A 281 8.70 -11.51 -9.78
CA LEU A 281 9.98 -11.73 -10.46
C LEU A 281 10.25 -13.21 -10.65
N ILE A 282 9.85 -14.08 -9.70
CA ILE A 282 9.87 -15.53 -9.84
C ILE A 282 9.08 -15.94 -11.10
N GLU A 283 7.85 -15.48 -11.23
CA GLU A 283 7.00 -15.76 -12.39
C GLU A 283 7.62 -15.22 -13.69
N LYS A 284 8.03 -13.96 -13.70
CA LYS A 284 8.61 -13.30 -14.89
C LYS A 284 9.90 -13.96 -15.36
N MET A 285 10.72 -14.46 -14.44
CA MET A 285 12.00 -15.12 -14.75
C MET A 285 11.85 -16.63 -14.97
N GLY A 286 10.68 -17.20 -14.69
CA GLY A 286 10.43 -18.64 -14.80
C GLY A 286 11.26 -19.47 -13.83
N LEU A 287 11.58 -18.89 -12.65
CA LEU A 287 12.31 -19.63 -11.62
C LEU A 287 11.41 -20.73 -11.06
N ARG A 288 11.97 -21.89 -10.83
CA ARG A 288 11.26 -23.06 -10.29
C ARG A 288 12.09 -23.75 -9.23
N PRO A 289 11.47 -24.41 -8.24
CA PRO A 289 12.19 -25.27 -7.31
C PRO A 289 12.92 -26.41 -8.07
N GLU A 290 14.04 -26.82 -7.57
CA GLU A 290 14.70 -28.05 -8.05
C GLU A 290 13.90 -29.27 -7.63
N GLU A 291 13.70 -30.25 -8.53
CA GLU A 291 13.00 -31.51 -8.23
C GLU A 291 13.75 -32.38 -7.20
N THR A 292 14.94 -31.98 -6.73
CA THR A 292 15.84 -32.85 -5.93
C THR A 292 16.46 -32.17 -4.70
N ALA A 293 16.04 -30.99 -4.26
CA ALA A 293 16.53 -30.44 -2.99
C ALA A 293 15.64 -30.96 -1.85
N PRO A 294 16.18 -31.63 -0.79
CA PRO A 294 15.40 -31.83 0.42
C PRO A 294 15.17 -30.43 1.02
N ALA A 295 13.92 -30.03 1.07
CA ALA A 295 13.51 -28.89 1.86
C ALA A 295 13.94 -29.18 3.31
N ASP A 296 14.75 -28.30 3.92
CA ASP A 296 14.86 -28.27 5.37
C ASP A 296 13.44 -28.04 5.91
N ALA A 297 12.86 -29.13 6.34
CA ALA A 297 11.68 -29.25 7.20
C ALA A 297 10.45 -28.41 6.86
N ALA A 298 9.84 -28.55 5.68
CA ALA A 298 8.40 -28.74 5.69
C ALA A 298 8.16 -30.08 6.41
N PRO A 299 7.32 -30.15 7.44
CA PRO A 299 7.07 -31.44 8.07
C PRO A 299 6.59 -32.41 7.01
N ASP A 300 7.35 -33.49 6.78
CA ASP A 300 6.96 -34.61 5.92
C ASP A 300 5.88 -35.38 6.70
N VAL A 301 4.70 -34.72 6.83
CA VAL A 301 3.55 -35.37 7.43
C VAL A 301 3.01 -36.30 6.36
N THR A 302 3.34 -37.56 6.49
CA THR A 302 2.73 -38.60 5.70
C THR A 302 1.26 -38.68 6.09
N VAL A 303 0.43 -37.85 5.44
CA VAL A 303 -1.00 -37.82 5.69
C VAL A 303 -1.63 -39.04 5.05
N THR A 304 -2.17 -39.93 5.88
CA THR A 304 -2.96 -41.04 5.37
C THR A 304 -4.38 -40.50 5.09
N ALA A 305 -4.62 -40.08 3.84
CA ALA A 305 -5.93 -39.59 3.40
C ALA A 305 -6.92 -40.78 3.29
N GLU A 306 -8.04 -40.64 3.95
CA GLU A 306 -9.13 -41.61 3.87
C GLU A 306 -10.35 -40.97 3.24
N ARG A 307 -10.82 -41.51 2.12
CA ARG A 307 -12.08 -41.10 1.49
C ARG A 307 -13.27 -41.71 2.20
N ILE A 308 -14.10 -40.89 2.81
CA ILE A 308 -15.27 -41.30 3.57
C ILE A 308 -16.48 -41.29 2.66
N THR A 309 -17.01 -42.47 2.36
CA THR A 309 -18.17 -42.66 1.50
C THR A 309 -19.42 -43.17 2.25
N GLU A 310 -19.22 -43.76 3.42
CA GLU A 310 -20.30 -44.37 4.18
C GLU A 310 -20.60 -43.64 5.49
N GLU A 311 -21.88 -43.49 5.82
CA GLU A 311 -22.36 -42.79 7.01
C GLU A 311 -21.82 -43.39 8.30
N SER A 312 -21.74 -44.76 8.39
CA SER A 312 -21.16 -45.45 9.54
C SER A 312 -19.71 -45.01 9.83
N ARG A 313 -18.92 -44.96 8.77
CA ARG A 313 -17.52 -44.52 8.87
C ARG A 313 -17.36 -43.03 9.17
N ALA A 314 -18.22 -42.20 8.58
CA ALA A 314 -18.27 -40.77 8.91
C ALA A 314 -18.56 -40.53 10.41
N ARG A 315 -19.45 -41.28 11.02
CA ARG A 315 -19.72 -41.16 12.46
C ARG A 315 -18.50 -41.51 13.32
N GLU A 316 -17.73 -42.56 12.95
CA GLU A 316 -16.50 -42.93 13.66
C GLU A 316 -15.44 -41.82 13.56
N VAL A 317 -15.28 -41.24 12.37
CA VAL A 317 -14.32 -40.16 12.14
C VAL A 317 -14.73 -38.89 12.90
N LEU A 318 -16.01 -38.53 12.91
CA LEU A 318 -16.51 -37.40 13.71
C LEU A 318 -16.29 -37.60 15.20
N GLU A 319 -16.40 -38.85 15.74
CA GLU A 319 -16.04 -39.12 17.11
C GLU A 319 -14.54 -38.97 17.43
N LEU A 320 -13.66 -39.22 16.47
CA LEU A 320 -12.24 -38.90 16.59
C LEU A 320 -12.03 -37.38 16.60
N PHE A 321 -12.68 -36.65 15.71
CA PHE A 321 -12.61 -35.20 15.61
C PHE A 321 -13.07 -34.46 16.89
N ARG A 322 -14.10 -35.01 17.58
CA ARG A 322 -14.54 -34.48 18.88
C ARG A 322 -13.49 -34.60 19.99
N LYS A 323 -12.59 -35.59 19.86
CA LYS A 323 -11.54 -35.86 20.85
C LYS A 323 -10.23 -35.17 20.52
N ALA A 324 -10.03 -34.69 19.29
CA ALA A 324 -8.84 -34.00 18.86
C ALA A 324 -8.73 -32.61 19.53
N ASP A 325 -7.52 -32.16 19.74
CA ASP A 325 -7.27 -30.79 20.23
C ASP A 325 -7.84 -29.75 19.27
N HIS A 326 -7.71 -30.01 17.97
CA HIS A 326 -8.35 -29.27 16.88
C HIS A 326 -8.44 -30.12 15.61
N VAL A 327 -9.26 -29.67 14.68
CA VAL A 327 -9.40 -30.22 13.32
C VAL A 327 -9.20 -29.07 12.33
N THR A 328 -8.23 -29.22 11.43
CA THR A 328 -8.06 -28.24 10.35
C THR A 328 -8.99 -28.58 9.21
N VAL A 329 -9.84 -27.64 8.82
CA VAL A 329 -10.90 -27.86 7.84
C VAL A 329 -10.80 -26.84 6.70
N LEU A 330 -10.82 -27.32 5.47
CA LEU A 330 -11.11 -26.52 4.28
C LEU A 330 -12.33 -27.11 3.56
N ALA A 331 -13.16 -26.25 3.01
CA ALA A 331 -14.33 -26.60 2.22
C ALA A 331 -14.28 -25.94 0.83
N LEU A 332 -14.86 -26.61 -0.16
CA LEU A 332 -15.11 -25.99 -1.46
C LEU A 332 -16.15 -24.87 -1.32
N PRO A 333 -16.10 -23.83 -2.16
CA PRO A 333 -17.01 -22.69 -2.03
C PRO A 333 -18.51 -23.03 -2.06
N ASP A 334 -18.88 -24.12 -2.72
CA ASP A 334 -20.26 -24.63 -2.83
C ASP A 334 -20.58 -25.74 -1.80
N LEU A 335 -19.66 -26.04 -0.88
CA LEU A 335 -19.75 -27.12 0.11
C LEU A 335 -19.88 -28.54 -0.49
N SER A 336 -19.57 -28.73 -1.76
CA SER A 336 -19.61 -30.05 -2.42
C SER A 336 -18.46 -30.98 -2.00
N GLY A 337 -17.41 -30.42 -1.39
CA GLY A 337 -16.25 -31.15 -0.87
C GLY A 337 -15.70 -30.49 0.38
N VAL A 338 -15.25 -31.31 1.33
CA VAL A 338 -14.58 -30.90 2.57
C VAL A 338 -13.43 -31.83 2.87
N ILE A 339 -12.27 -31.27 3.20
CA ILE A 339 -11.14 -32.01 3.76
C ILE A 339 -10.96 -31.57 5.21
N ALA A 340 -10.80 -32.53 6.09
CA ALA A 340 -10.62 -32.31 7.51
C ALA A 340 -9.42 -33.15 8.02
N ASP A 341 -8.40 -32.47 8.51
CA ASP A 341 -7.17 -33.07 9.03
C ASP A 341 -7.12 -32.92 10.55
N CYS A 342 -6.73 -33.99 11.27
CA CYS A 342 -6.48 -33.91 12.71
C CYS A 342 -5.22 -34.66 13.08
N ASP A 343 -4.52 -34.18 14.11
CA ASP A 343 -3.46 -34.92 14.76
C ASP A 343 -4.09 -35.95 15.72
N THR A 344 -3.81 -37.23 15.48
CA THR A 344 -4.33 -38.31 16.29
C THR A 344 -3.38 -38.71 17.43
N GLY A 345 -2.25 -38.02 17.59
CA GLY A 345 -1.21 -38.34 18.55
C GLY A 345 -0.44 -39.64 18.20
N ALA A 346 -0.70 -40.24 17.05
CA ALA A 346 0.11 -41.28 16.41
C ALA A 346 1.11 -40.64 15.43
N ASP A 347 2.11 -41.41 14.97
CA ASP A 347 3.13 -40.90 14.03
C ASP A 347 2.57 -40.44 12.65
N THR A 348 1.27 -40.48 12.44
CA THR A 348 0.57 -40.12 11.20
C THR A 348 -0.68 -39.30 11.54
N ALA A 349 -0.81 -38.09 10.93
CA ALA A 349 -2.03 -37.35 10.95
C ALA A 349 -3.12 -38.08 10.14
N GLN A 350 -4.37 -38.09 10.64
CA GLN A 350 -5.50 -38.61 9.88
C GLN A 350 -6.15 -37.49 9.07
N SER A 351 -6.19 -37.65 7.75
CA SER A 351 -6.93 -36.79 6.84
C SER A 351 -8.18 -37.51 6.34
N ALA A 352 -9.33 -36.87 6.47
CA ALA A 352 -10.60 -37.34 5.97
C ALA A 352 -11.11 -36.44 4.86
N GLU A 353 -11.41 -37.04 3.71
CA GLU A 353 -12.04 -36.35 2.59
C GLU A 353 -13.50 -36.77 2.42
N PHE A 354 -14.35 -35.76 2.34
CA PHE A 354 -15.78 -35.91 2.14
C PHE A 354 -16.18 -35.19 0.85
N PHE A 355 -16.83 -35.91 -0.08
CA PHE A 355 -17.35 -35.35 -1.32
C PHE A 355 -18.81 -35.73 -1.50
N PHE A 356 -19.66 -34.73 -1.78
CA PHE A 356 -21.12 -34.90 -1.92
C PHE A 356 -21.49 -36.01 -2.91
N GLU A 357 -20.87 -36.03 -4.12
CA GLU A 357 -21.16 -37.00 -5.16
C GLU A 357 -20.81 -38.46 -4.81
N ARG A 358 -20.04 -38.66 -3.76
CA ARG A 358 -19.47 -39.97 -3.37
C ARG A 358 -19.99 -40.45 -2.00
N TYR A 359 -20.61 -39.56 -1.26
CA TYR A 359 -21.15 -39.87 0.07
C TYR A 359 -22.53 -40.49 -0.02
N THR A 360 -22.73 -41.62 0.63
CA THR A 360 -24.01 -42.40 0.56
C THR A 360 -24.99 -42.07 1.69
N GLY A 361 -24.60 -41.27 2.67
CA GLY A 361 -25.43 -40.81 3.78
C GLY A 361 -26.09 -39.45 3.52
N ASP A 362 -26.71 -38.90 4.57
CA ASP A 362 -27.26 -37.53 4.54
C ASP A 362 -26.10 -36.50 4.61
N TRP A 363 -25.87 -35.79 3.52
CA TRP A 363 -24.81 -34.80 3.40
C TRP A 363 -24.98 -33.63 4.37
N ASN A 364 -26.20 -33.10 4.50
CA ASN A 364 -26.49 -32.01 5.42
C ASN A 364 -26.33 -32.41 6.87
N ALA A 365 -26.71 -33.65 7.23
CA ALA A 365 -26.47 -34.17 8.58
C ALA A 365 -24.97 -34.33 8.88
N LEU A 366 -24.18 -34.76 7.90
CA LEU A 366 -22.72 -34.83 8.00
C LEU A 366 -22.13 -33.45 8.24
N LEU A 367 -22.44 -32.45 7.40
CA LEU A 367 -21.94 -31.09 7.53
C LEU A 367 -22.39 -30.47 8.87
N ASN A 368 -23.65 -30.64 9.28
CA ASN A 368 -24.13 -30.17 10.55
C ASN A 368 -23.34 -30.76 11.74
N ALA A 369 -22.96 -32.03 11.66
CA ALA A 369 -22.17 -32.66 12.70
C ALA A 369 -20.70 -32.17 12.68
N LEU A 370 -20.12 -31.99 11.53
CA LEU A 370 -18.74 -31.50 11.38
C LEU A 370 -18.61 -30.03 11.84
N PHE A 371 -19.61 -29.20 11.51
CA PHE A 371 -19.57 -27.77 11.83
C PHE A 371 -20.32 -27.41 13.13
N ALA A 372 -20.60 -28.42 13.98
CA ALA A 372 -21.17 -28.22 15.33
C ALA A 372 -20.12 -27.69 16.31
N ALA A 373 -20.58 -27.18 17.46
CA ALA A 373 -19.76 -26.54 18.49
C ALA A 373 -18.77 -27.47 19.19
N ASP A 374 -19.07 -28.75 19.22
CA ASP A 374 -18.30 -29.79 19.93
C ASP A 374 -17.02 -30.24 19.18
N ILE A 375 -16.84 -29.85 17.93
CA ILE A 375 -15.61 -30.03 17.15
C ILE A 375 -14.89 -28.67 17.03
N LYS A 376 -13.65 -28.58 17.52
CA LYS A 376 -12.84 -27.36 17.44
C LYS A 376 -12.17 -27.29 16.07
N LYS A 377 -12.46 -26.23 15.31
CA LYS A 377 -11.97 -26.09 13.94
C LYS A 377 -10.99 -24.96 13.77
N VAL A 378 -9.91 -25.25 13.02
CA VAL A 378 -8.97 -24.29 12.43
C VAL A 378 -9.29 -24.19 10.94
N SER A 379 -9.36 -22.98 10.38
CA SER A 379 -9.61 -22.80 8.97
C SER A 379 -8.98 -21.51 8.44
N HIS A 380 -9.32 -21.15 7.24
CA HIS A 380 -8.87 -19.94 6.56
C HIS A 380 -10.09 -19.21 5.97
N ASN A 381 -10.15 -17.86 6.14
CA ASN A 381 -11.31 -17.06 5.76
C ASN A 381 -12.63 -17.58 6.38
N VAL A 382 -12.61 -17.77 7.70
CA VAL A 382 -13.69 -18.37 8.48
C VAL A 382 -15.01 -17.64 8.30
N LYS A 383 -15.01 -16.30 8.17
CA LYS A 383 -16.22 -15.50 7.94
C LYS A 383 -16.97 -15.96 6.68
N ASP A 384 -16.26 -16.15 5.59
CA ASP A 384 -16.89 -16.53 4.31
C ASP A 384 -17.41 -17.97 4.36
N LEU A 385 -16.67 -18.87 5.00
CA LEU A 385 -17.15 -20.25 5.25
C LEU A 385 -18.40 -20.27 6.15
N MET A 386 -18.40 -19.50 7.25
CA MET A 386 -19.58 -19.37 8.12
C MET A 386 -20.80 -18.84 7.35
N ARG A 387 -20.59 -17.82 6.50
CA ARG A 387 -21.65 -17.27 5.68
C ARG A 387 -22.25 -18.33 4.76
N THR A 388 -21.43 -19.10 4.06
CA THR A 388 -21.91 -20.16 3.15
C THR A 388 -22.65 -21.25 3.92
N LEU A 389 -22.15 -21.67 5.07
CA LEU A 389 -22.84 -22.65 5.92
C LEU A 389 -24.20 -22.14 6.36
N LEU A 390 -24.30 -20.94 6.87
CA LEU A 390 -25.54 -20.32 7.34
C LEU A 390 -26.55 -20.11 6.21
N GLU A 391 -26.09 -19.71 5.03
CA GLU A 391 -26.92 -19.55 3.83
C GLU A 391 -27.60 -20.86 3.44
N ASN A 392 -26.94 -22.00 3.71
CA ASN A 392 -27.49 -23.35 3.49
C ASN A 392 -28.23 -23.93 4.72
N GLY A 393 -28.46 -23.13 5.76
CA GLY A 393 -29.16 -23.55 6.98
C GLY A 393 -28.39 -24.57 7.84
N LEU A 394 -27.04 -24.56 7.72
CA LEU A 394 -26.14 -25.46 8.42
C LEU A 394 -25.52 -24.81 9.64
N ASN A 395 -25.05 -25.64 10.59
CA ASN A 395 -24.24 -25.18 11.71
C ASN A 395 -22.96 -24.49 11.22
N ALA A 396 -22.55 -23.47 11.94
CA ALA A 396 -21.31 -22.73 11.64
C ALA A 396 -20.60 -22.34 12.96
N GLU A 397 -20.33 -23.33 13.79
CA GLU A 397 -19.84 -23.16 15.15
C GLU A 397 -18.49 -23.89 15.35
N GLY A 398 -17.87 -23.72 16.52
CA GLY A 398 -16.66 -24.43 16.91
C GLY A 398 -15.38 -23.97 16.21
N PHE A 399 -15.38 -22.86 15.47
CA PHE A 399 -14.14 -22.30 14.91
C PHE A 399 -13.32 -21.64 16.01
N ILE A 400 -12.07 -22.08 16.15
CA ILE A 400 -11.13 -21.58 17.15
C ILE A 400 -10.01 -20.75 16.54
N PHE A 401 -9.79 -20.83 15.23
CA PHE A 401 -8.74 -20.09 14.54
C PHE A 401 -9.04 -19.85 13.06
N ASP A 402 -8.65 -18.66 12.59
CA ASP A 402 -8.63 -18.23 11.19
C ASP A 402 -7.22 -17.73 10.84
N THR A 403 -6.54 -18.43 9.95
CA THR A 403 -5.15 -18.12 9.59
C THR A 403 -5.02 -16.81 8.81
N ALA A 404 -6.04 -16.37 8.04
CA ALA A 404 -6.02 -15.09 7.35
C ALA A 404 -6.09 -13.92 8.34
N LEU A 405 -7.01 -13.96 9.30
CA LEU A 405 -7.14 -12.95 10.35
C LEU A 405 -5.92 -12.89 11.27
N ALA A 406 -5.38 -14.05 11.64
CA ALA A 406 -4.18 -14.12 12.46
C ALA A 406 -2.97 -13.47 11.75
N ALA A 407 -2.78 -13.78 10.46
CA ALA A 407 -1.72 -13.19 9.65
C ALA A 407 -1.92 -11.67 9.46
N TYR A 408 -3.15 -11.22 9.27
CA TYR A 408 -3.49 -9.80 9.19
C TYR A 408 -3.18 -9.07 10.50
N LEU A 409 -3.51 -9.63 11.66
CA LEU A 409 -3.17 -9.02 12.95
C LEU A 409 -1.66 -8.96 13.17
N ALA A 410 -0.92 -9.99 12.75
CA ALA A 410 0.54 -9.99 12.84
C ALA A 410 1.20 -8.96 11.92
N ASP A 411 0.62 -8.67 10.75
CA ASP A 411 1.08 -7.64 9.81
C ASP A 411 -0.07 -7.10 8.96
N ALA A 412 -0.70 -6.03 9.43
CA ALA A 412 -1.85 -5.38 8.77
C ALA A 412 -1.47 -4.65 7.46
N THR A 413 -0.19 -4.55 7.12
CA THR A 413 0.30 -3.82 5.94
C THR A 413 0.69 -4.71 4.76
N SER A 414 0.81 -6.00 4.99
CA SER A 414 1.22 -6.99 3.96
C SER A 414 0.26 -7.03 2.76
N GLY A 415 -1.06 -7.03 3.02
CA GLY A 415 -2.08 -7.18 1.98
C GLY A 415 -2.05 -8.53 1.24
N LYS A 416 -1.36 -9.54 1.80
CA LYS A 416 -1.13 -10.85 1.19
C LYS A 416 -1.48 -11.94 2.21
N TYR A 417 -2.75 -12.27 2.31
CA TYR A 417 -3.27 -13.19 3.32
C TYR A 417 -3.82 -14.50 2.76
N GLU A 418 -3.66 -14.76 1.45
CA GLU A 418 -4.02 -16.03 0.83
C GLU A 418 -3.11 -17.17 1.33
N ILE A 419 -3.65 -18.40 1.47
CA ILE A 419 -2.94 -19.57 2.02
C ILE A 419 -1.58 -19.75 1.34
N GLY A 420 -1.52 -19.79 0.00
CA GLY A 420 -0.28 -20.01 -0.74
C GLY A 420 0.76 -18.91 -0.52
N GLN A 421 0.31 -17.66 -0.41
CA GLN A 421 1.20 -16.52 -0.13
C GLN A 421 1.73 -16.55 1.31
N LEU A 422 0.87 -16.90 2.27
CA LEU A 422 1.26 -17.06 3.66
C LEU A 422 2.24 -18.23 3.82
N PHE A 423 1.93 -19.38 3.22
CA PHE A 423 2.79 -20.56 3.30
C PHE A 423 4.16 -20.26 2.69
N ALA A 424 4.21 -19.67 1.51
CA ALA A 424 5.48 -19.27 0.88
C ALA A 424 6.29 -18.29 1.75
N ALA A 425 5.61 -17.36 2.44
CA ALA A 425 6.29 -16.39 3.28
C ALA A 425 6.82 -16.95 4.61
N TYR A 426 6.13 -17.92 5.21
CA TYR A 426 6.57 -18.53 6.49
C TYR A 426 7.47 -19.75 6.30
N PHE A 427 7.28 -20.52 5.23
CA PHE A 427 7.97 -21.78 5.01
C PHE A 427 8.91 -21.77 3.79
N HIS A 428 8.99 -20.66 3.06
CA HIS A 428 9.84 -20.49 1.87
C HIS A 428 9.60 -21.54 0.78
N THR A 429 8.38 -22.07 0.71
CA THR A 429 7.96 -23.11 -0.23
C THR A 429 6.67 -22.70 -0.91
N GLU A 430 6.56 -22.83 -2.23
CA GLU A 430 5.32 -22.55 -2.96
C GLU A 430 4.41 -23.78 -2.98
N LEU A 431 3.14 -23.55 -2.71
CA LEU A 431 2.10 -24.54 -2.99
C LEU A 431 1.73 -24.49 -4.48
N VAL A 432 1.36 -25.64 -5.02
CA VAL A 432 0.77 -25.71 -6.37
C VAL A 432 -0.48 -24.83 -6.39
N LYS A 433 -0.69 -24.03 -7.45
CA LYS A 433 -1.85 -23.14 -7.55
C LYS A 433 -3.15 -23.89 -7.28
N PRO A 434 -4.08 -23.31 -6.49
CA PRO A 434 -5.25 -24.04 -6.01
C PRO A 434 -6.27 -24.27 -7.12
N ALA A 435 -6.07 -25.34 -7.87
CA ALA A 435 -7.08 -25.80 -8.83
C ALA A 435 -8.41 -26.19 -8.15
N TYR A 436 -8.38 -26.49 -6.86
CA TYR A 436 -9.58 -26.87 -6.10
C TYR A 436 -10.60 -25.75 -5.92
N LEU A 437 -10.22 -24.48 -6.10
CA LEU A 437 -11.18 -23.36 -6.10
C LEU A 437 -11.86 -23.16 -7.46
N ASP A 438 -11.40 -23.85 -8.49
CA ASP A 438 -12.03 -23.85 -9.80
C ASP A 438 -13.12 -24.95 -9.81
N PRO A 439 -14.40 -24.61 -9.93
CA PRO A 439 -15.48 -25.60 -10.02
C PRO A 439 -15.28 -26.64 -11.12
N ASP A 440 -14.63 -26.26 -12.21
CA ASP A 440 -14.34 -27.14 -13.33
C ASP A 440 -13.22 -28.15 -13.05
N ALA A 441 -12.36 -27.90 -12.06
CA ALA A 441 -11.28 -28.81 -11.70
C ALA A 441 -11.77 -30.15 -11.12
N PHE A 442 -12.95 -30.16 -10.49
CA PHE A 442 -13.63 -31.35 -9.95
C PHE A 442 -14.68 -31.93 -10.91
N SER A 443 -14.82 -31.37 -12.10
CA SER A 443 -15.73 -31.91 -13.13
C SER A 443 -15.22 -33.26 -13.65
N LEU A 444 -16.11 -34.09 -14.17
CA LEU A 444 -15.81 -35.39 -14.81
C LEU A 444 -14.78 -35.32 -15.96
N LEU A 445 -14.47 -34.13 -16.45
CA LEU A 445 -13.50 -33.85 -17.52
C LEU A 445 -12.15 -33.31 -17.00
N GLY A 446 -12.02 -33.02 -15.69
CA GLY A 446 -10.83 -32.49 -15.04
C GLY A 446 -9.89 -33.58 -14.53
N ASP A 447 -8.66 -33.19 -14.19
CA ASP A 447 -7.73 -34.06 -13.42
C ASP A 447 -8.06 -33.96 -11.93
N VAL A 448 -9.07 -34.74 -11.52
CA VAL A 448 -9.58 -34.77 -10.13
C VAL A 448 -8.46 -35.13 -9.15
N THR A 449 -7.51 -36.00 -9.56
CA THR A 449 -6.39 -36.42 -8.70
C THR A 449 -5.48 -35.25 -8.34
N ALA A 450 -5.16 -34.40 -9.31
CA ALA A 450 -4.33 -33.20 -9.06
C ALA A 450 -5.08 -32.17 -8.21
N ALA A 451 -6.39 -31.99 -8.42
CA ALA A 451 -7.23 -31.10 -7.63
C ALA A 451 -7.35 -31.57 -6.17
N GLU A 452 -7.59 -32.87 -5.95
CA GLU A 452 -7.63 -33.48 -4.62
C GLU A 452 -6.28 -33.35 -3.90
N ALA A 453 -5.17 -33.66 -4.58
CA ALA A 453 -3.83 -33.48 -4.01
C ALA A 453 -3.51 -32.02 -3.62
N ALA A 454 -3.92 -31.06 -4.45
CA ALA A 454 -3.80 -29.64 -4.14
C ALA A 454 -4.67 -29.28 -2.92
N PHE A 455 -5.89 -29.80 -2.84
CA PHE A 455 -6.80 -29.54 -1.72
C PHE A 455 -6.22 -30.04 -0.39
N HIS A 456 -5.68 -31.26 -0.35
CA HIS A 456 -4.93 -31.78 0.80
C HIS A 456 -3.74 -30.90 1.17
N SER A 457 -2.91 -30.54 0.19
CA SER A 457 -1.73 -29.68 0.43
C SER A 457 -2.11 -28.33 1.04
N TYR A 458 -3.24 -27.74 0.62
CA TYR A 458 -3.73 -26.47 1.17
C TYR A 458 -4.31 -26.65 2.58
N THR A 459 -4.99 -27.78 2.88
CA THR A 459 -5.48 -28.06 4.23
C THR A 459 -4.31 -28.26 5.20
N SER A 460 -3.30 -29.04 4.82
CA SER A 460 -2.08 -29.23 5.62
C SER A 460 -1.28 -27.91 5.79
N ALA A 461 -1.29 -27.03 4.77
CA ALA A 461 -0.68 -25.71 4.88
C ALA A 461 -1.40 -24.81 5.90
N VAL A 462 -2.73 -24.88 6.01
CA VAL A 462 -3.49 -24.15 7.03
C VAL A 462 -3.12 -24.64 8.43
N ASP A 463 -2.95 -25.93 8.62
CA ASP A 463 -2.49 -26.53 9.88
C ASP A 463 -1.09 -26.05 10.27
N ALA A 464 -0.14 -26.12 9.34
CA ALA A 464 1.20 -25.59 9.55
C ALA A 464 1.21 -24.09 9.88
N LEU A 465 0.38 -23.29 9.19
CA LEU A 465 0.21 -21.87 9.48
C LEU A 465 -0.39 -21.62 10.86
N TYR A 466 -1.33 -22.43 11.32
CA TYR A 466 -1.83 -22.38 12.69
C TYR A 466 -0.70 -22.55 13.70
N GLY A 467 0.17 -23.56 13.46
CA GLY A 467 1.31 -23.87 14.32
C GLY A 467 2.30 -22.70 14.51
N VAL A 468 2.42 -21.80 13.52
CA VAL A 468 3.32 -20.63 13.61
C VAL A 468 2.59 -19.34 13.98
N LEU A 469 1.36 -19.15 13.53
CA LEU A 469 0.61 -17.90 13.75
C LEU A 469 0.03 -17.80 15.17
N ALA A 470 -0.45 -18.90 15.75
CA ALA A 470 -1.00 -18.87 17.10
C ALA A 470 0.04 -18.51 18.18
N PRO A 471 1.26 -19.09 18.20
CA PRO A 471 2.34 -18.60 19.05
C PRO A 471 2.73 -17.14 18.75
N LYS A 472 2.76 -16.75 17.48
CA LYS A 472 3.11 -15.38 17.06
C LYS A 472 2.14 -14.34 17.61
N LEU A 473 0.85 -14.60 17.59
CA LEU A 473 -0.14 -13.70 18.19
C LEU A 473 0.06 -13.53 19.71
N LYS A 474 0.46 -14.60 20.40
CA LYS A 474 0.77 -14.55 21.83
C LYS A 474 2.06 -13.76 22.10
N GLU A 475 3.10 -13.96 21.31
CA GLU A 475 4.36 -13.19 21.36
C GLU A 475 4.13 -11.68 21.18
N LEU A 476 3.18 -11.31 20.34
CA LEU A 476 2.85 -9.92 20.01
C LEU A 476 1.77 -9.30 20.91
N ASP A 477 1.30 -10.01 21.96
CA ASP A 477 0.19 -9.62 22.84
C ASP A 477 -1.14 -9.34 22.09
N LEU A 478 -1.34 -10.02 20.96
CA LEU A 478 -2.53 -9.86 20.10
C LEU A 478 -3.59 -10.94 20.32
N TRP A 479 -3.29 -11.95 21.15
CA TRP A 479 -4.18 -13.11 21.34
C TRP A 479 -5.53 -12.72 21.90
N ASP A 480 -5.59 -11.83 22.88
CA ASP A 480 -6.83 -11.41 23.51
C ASP A 480 -7.73 -10.66 22.55
N LEU A 481 -7.17 -9.72 21.78
CA LEU A 481 -7.89 -9.02 20.71
C LEU A 481 -8.42 -10.00 19.66
N TYR A 482 -7.59 -10.96 19.26
CA TYR A 482 -7.96 -11.98 18.31
C TYR A 482 -9.15 -12.83 18.81
N ALA A 483 -9.05 -13.33 20.04
CA ALA A 483 -10.03 -14.26 20.61
C ALA A 483 -11.34 -13.58 21.05
N THR A 484 -11.30 -12.31 21.44
CA THR A 484 -12.47 -11.59 21.96
C THR A 484 -13.17 -10.70 20.94
N ALA A 485 -12.46 -10.21 19.94
CA ALA A 485 -13.00 -9.32 18.93
C ALA A 485 -12.97 -9.93 17.51
N GLU A 486 -11.79 -10.26 16.97
CA GLU A 486 -11.65 -10.58 15.54
C GLU A 486 -12.36 -11.89 15.15
N LEU A 487 -12.06 -12.98 15.83
CA LEU A 487 -12.63 -14.28 15.49
C LEU A 487 -14.16 -14.34 15.76
N PRO A 488 -14.68 -13.87 16.92
CA PRO A 488 -16.13 -13.82 17.15
C PRO A 488 -16.87 -12.94 16.14
N LEU A 489 -16.25 -11.87 15.68
CA LEU A 489 -16.82 -10.95 14.69
C LEU A 489 -17.10 -11.64 13.34
N CYS A 490 -16.38 -12.71 12.99
CA CYS A 490 -16.65 -13.48 11.77
C CYS A 490 -18.12 -13.93 11.69
N ARG A 491 -18.66 -14.43 12.81
CA ARG A 491 -20.05 -14.88 12.89
C ARG A 491 -21.03 -13.71 12.76
N VAL A 492 -20.76 -12.62 13.47
CA VAL A 492 -21.58 -11.40 13.42
C VAL A 492 -21.68 -10.87 11.99
N LEU A 493 -20.52 -10.72 11.32
CA LEU A 493 -20.48 -10.21 9.95
C LEU A 493 -21.14 -11.16 8.94
N ALA A 494 -20.95 -12.47 9.09
CA ALA A 494 -21.62 -13.45 8.24
C ALA A 494 -23.14 -13.32 8.32
N GLU A 495 -23.70 -13.15 9.53
CA GLU A 495 -25.14 -12.96 9.74
C GLU A 495 -25.62 -11.59 9.24
N MET A 496 -24.85 -10.52 9.42
CA MET A 496 -25.14 -9.19 8.83
C MET A 496 -25.20 -9.24 7.31
N GLU A 497 -24.22 -9.90 6.69
CA GLU A 497 -24.18 -10.07 5.23
C GLU A 497 -25.39 -10.85 4.71
N LEU A 498 -25.87 -11.85 5.45
CA LEU A 498 -27.09 -12.62 5.10
C LEU A 498 -28.37 -11.81 5.33
N ALA A 499 -28.43 -11.05 6.43
CA ALA A 499 -29.57 -10.19 6.72
C ALA A 499 -29.73 -9.11 5.65
N GLY A 500 -28.64 -8.40 5.31
CA GLY A 500 -28.65 -7.31 4.35
C GLY A 500 -29.57 -6.16 4.72
N CYS A 501 -29.55 -5.10 3.91
CA CYS A 501 -30.38 -3.89 4.10
C CYS A 501 -31.46 -3.82 3.03
N ARG A 502 -32.72 -3.64 3.42
CA ARG A 502 -33.82 -3.45 2.45
C ARG A 502 -33.78 -2.04 1.88
N VAL A 503 -34.01 -1.93 0.57
CA VAL A 503 -34.02 -0.66 -0.15
C VAL A 503 -35.31 -0.50 -0.94
N ASP A 504 -35.88 0.71 -0.93
CA ASP A 504 -37.03 1.06 -1.75
C ASP A 504 -36.62 1.20 -3.22
N LYS A 505 -36.94 0.15 -3.99
CA LYS A 505 -36.63 0.07 -5.42
C LYS A 505 -37.28 1.21 -6.21
N GLY A 506 -38.54 1.56 -5.89
CA GLY A 506 -39.28 2.61 -6.59
C GLY A 506 -38.67 3.99 -6.37
N ALA A 507 -38.35 4.31 -5.12
CA ALA A 507 -37.64 5.54 -4.76
C ALA A 507 -36.27 5.64 -5.46
N LEU A 508 -35.53 4.52 -5.48
CA LEU A 508 -34.20 4.46 -6.11
C LEU A 508 -34.25 4.68 -7.63
N VAL A 509 -35.23 4.10 -8.33
CA VAL A 509 -35.46 4.34 -9.77
C VAL A 509 -35.78 5.81 -10.03
N SER A 510 -36.76 6.37 -9.29
CA SER A 510 -37.17 7.78 -9.44
C SER A 510 -36.01 8.76 -9.15
N PHE A 511 -35.16 8.43 -8.18
CA PHE A 511 -33.96 9.18 -7.89
C PHE A 511 -32.96 9.14 -9.06
N GLY A 512 -32.76 7.96 -9.66
CA GLY A 512 -31.90 7.78 -10.85
C GLY A 512 -32.38 8.58 -12.05
N GLU A 513 -33.71 8.63 -12.27
CA GLU A 513 -34.35 9.42 -13.32
C GLU A 513 -34.13 10.92 -13.09
N MET A 514 -34.39 11.42 -11.89
CA MET A 514 -34.14 12.80 -11.50
C MET A 514 -32.68 13.23 -11.68
N LEU A 515 -31.73 12.38 -11.28
CA LEU A 515 -30.31 12.64 -11.48
C LEU A 515 -29.94 12.69 -12.98
N SER A 516 -30.59 11.85 -13.81
CA SER A 516 -30.37 11.80 -15.24
C SER A 516 -30.86 13.10 -15.92
N GLU A 517 -32.04 13.59 -15.55
CA GLU A 517 -32.57 14.84 -16.05
C GLU A 517 -31.69 16.04 -15.69
N LYS A 518 -31.23 16.10 -14.42
CA LYS A 518 -30.34 17.18 -13.96
C LYS A 518 -28.98 17.11 -14.66
N ALA A 519 -28.43 15.93 -14.81
CA ALA A 519 -27.15 15.75 -15.50
C ALA A 519 -27.24 16.14 -16.98
N ALA A 520 -28.33 15.77 -17.68
CA ALA A 520 -28.55 16.13 -19.08
C ALA A 520 -28.71 17.64 -19.29
N ALA A 521 -29.39 18.32 -18.36
CA ALA A 521 -29.53 19.79 -18.40
C ALA A 521 -28.16 20.46 -18.26
N LEU A 522 -27.34 20.03 -17.26
CA LEU A 522 -25.98 20.55 -17.06
C LEU A 522 -25.05 20.23 -18.22
N GLU A 523 -25.16 19.06 -18.81
CA GLU A 523 -24.38 18.68 -20.00
C GLU A 523 -24.61 19.65 -21.15
N GLN A 524 -25.88 19.98 -21.42
CA GLN A 524 -26.21 20.98 -22.43
C GLN A 524 -25.67 22.37 -22.09
N ASP A 525 -25.75 22.77 -20.84
CA ASP A 525 -25.22 24.07 -20.39
C ASP A 525 -23.68 24.10 -20.53
N ILE A 526 -23.01 23.02 -20.20
CA ILE A 526 -21.55 22.91 -20.35
C ILE A 526 -21.16 22.98 -21.82
N TYR A 527 -21.86 22.30 -22.73
CA TYR A 527 -21.59 22.37 -24.17
C TYR A 527 -21.84 23.79 -24.72
N ASN A 528 -22.90 24.46 -24.26
CA ASN A 528 -23.15 25.84 -24.65
C ASN A 528 -22.03 26.79 -24.20
N MET A 529 -21.51 26.61 -22.96
CA MET A 529 -20.40 27.40 -22.42
C MET A 529 -19.07 27.05 -23.08
N ALA A 530 -18.86 25.80 -23.46
CA ALA A 530 -17.66 25.35 -24.14
C ALA A 530 -17.66 25.72 -25.64
N GLY A 531 -18.86 25.90 -26.24
CA GLY A 531 -19.07 26.14 -27.68
C GLY A 531 -18.86 24.92 -28.55
N GLU A 532 -18.83 23.71 -27.97
CA GLU A 532 -18.75 22.43 -28.64
C GLU A 532 -19.12 21.27 -27.71
N GLU A 533 -19.54 20.14 -28.31
CA GLU A 533 -19.78 18.91 -27.57
C GLU A 533 -18.47 18.15 -27.35
N PHE A 534 -18.29 17.57 -26.16
CA PHE A 534 -17.12 16.79 -25.79
C PHE A 534 -17.46 15.83 -24.63
N ASN A 535 -16.62 14.83 -24.38
CA ASN A 535 -16.83 13.95 -23.24
C ASN A 535 -16.36 14.61 -21.93
N ILE A 536 -17.32 15.11 -21.12
CA ILE A 536 -17.09 15.79 -19.84
C ILE A 536 -16.41 14.86 -18.83
N ASN A 537 -16.64 13.53 -18.94
CA ASN A 537 -16.02 12.52 -18.08
C ASN A 537 -14.59 12.16 -18.52
N SER A 538 -14.12 12.65 -19.69
CA SER A 538 -12.74 12.47 -20.13
C SER A 538 -11.85 13.57 -19.55
N PRO A 539 -10.93 13.27 -18.61
CA PRO A 539 -10.04 14.30 -18.04
C PRO A 539 -9.20 15.02 -19.10
N LYS A 540 -8.86 14.30 -20.19
CA LYS A 540 -8.09 14.87 -21.30
C LYS A 540 -8.89 15.92 -22.07
N GLN A 541 -10.10 15.56 -22.54
CA GLN A 541 -10.95 16.48 -23.31
C GLN A 541 -11.37 17.67 -22.46
N LEU A 542 -11.80 17.42 -21.22
CA LEU A 542 -12.16 18.51 -20.29
C LEU A 542 -10.97 19.44 -20.04
N GLY A 543 -9.75 18.91 -19.85
CA GLY A 543 -8.55 19.71 -19.69
C GLY A 543 -8.22 20.57 -20.92
N GLU A 544 -8.42 20.05 -22.13
CA GLU A 544 -8.26 20.79 -23.39
C GLU A 544 -9.27 21.94 -23.49
N ILE A 545 -10.52 21.71 -23.10
CA ILE A 545 -11.55 22.76 -23.08
C ILE A 545 -11.22 23.84 -22.02
N LEU A 546 -11.06 23.46 -20.76
CA LEU A 546 -10.90 24.42 -19.66
C LEU A 546 -9.59 25.21 -19.76
N PHE A 547 -8.48 24.51 -20.00
CA PHE A 547 -7.15 25.11 -19.92
C PHE A 547 -6.56 25.47 -21.29
N GLY A 548 -6.94 24.75 -22.36
CA GLY A 548 -6.50 25.04 -23.72
C GLY A 548 -7.36 26.09 -24.43
N LYS A 549 -8.69 25.85 -24.49
CA LYS A 549 -9.62 26.72 -25.23
C LYS A 549 -10.07 27.93 -24.41
N LEU A 550 -10.49 27.71 -23.18
CA LEU A 550 -11.00 28.79 -22.32
C LEU A 550 -9.89 29.55 -21.55
N GLY A 551 -8.64 29.03 -21.57
CA GLY A 551 -7.47 29.70 -21.00
C GLY A 551 -7.49 29.87 -19.49
N LEU A 552 -8.21 29.02 -18.76
CA LEU A 552 -8.26 29.08 -17.30
C LEU A 552 -6.89 28.74 -16.68
N PRO A 553 -6.59 29.25 -15.47
CA PRO A 553 -5.36 28.90 -14.77
C PRO A 553 -5.26 27.39 -14.57
N HIS A 554 -4.14 26.81 -14.94
CA HIS A 554 -3.94 25.35 -14.83
C HIS A 554 -2.87 24.99 -13.77
N GLY A 555 -3.06 23.86 -13.13
CA GLY A 555 -2.09 23.23 -12.25
C GLY A 555 -1.02 22.42 -13.03
N LYS A 556 -0.39 21.47 -12.36
CA LYS A 556 0.63 20.62 -12.97
C LYS A 556 0.06 19.78 -14.12
N LYS A 557 0.80 19.72 -15.22
CA LYS A 557 0.51 18.84 -16.34
C LYS A 557 0.82 17.39 -15.94
N THR A 558 -0.14 16.49 -16.11
CA THR A 558 0.03 15.04 -15.92
C THR A 558 0.52 14.38 -17.22
N LYS A 559 0.80 13.09 -17.19
CA LYS A 559 1.17 12.33 -18.41
C LYS A 559 0.09 12.37 -19.50
N THR A 560 -1.17 12.44 -19.10
CA THR A 560 -2.35 12.38 -19.98
C THR A 560 -2.95 13.75 -20.28
N GLY A 561 -2.36 14.85 -19.79
CA GLY A 561 -2.86 16.21 -19.94
C GLY A 561 -2.88 16.98 -18.63
N TRP A 562 -3.66 18.04 -18.53
CA TRP A 562 -3.86 18.80 -17.31
C TRP A 562 -4.74 18.04 -16.31
N SER A 563 -4.42 18.18 -15.02
CA SER A 563 -5.27 17.58 -13.97
C SER A 563 -6.61 18.31 -13.89
N THR A 564 -7.71 17.56 -13.96
CA THR A 564 -9.09 18.03 -13.77
C THR A 564 -9.74 17.37 -12.55
N ASN A 565 -8.93 17.01 -11.53
CA ASN A 565 -9.46 16.48 -10.29
C ASN A 565 -10.28 17.53 -9.53
N ALA A 566 -11.09 17.08 -8.56
CA ALA A 566 -11.98 17.94 -7.80
C ALA A 566 -11.23 19.10 -7.12
N ASP A 567 -10.07 18.83 -6.51
CA ASP A 567 -9.28 19.85 -5.79
C ASP A 567 -8.78 20.98 -6.70
N VAL A 568 -8.48 20.67 -7.96
CA VAL A 568 -8.08 21.67 -8.95
C VAL A 568 -9.29 22.47 -9.41
N LEU A 569 -10.40 21.80 -9.68
CA LEU A 569 -11.62 22.44 -10.17
C LEU A 569 -12.30 23.28 -9.07
N GLU A 570 -12.33 22.84 -7.82
CA GLU A 570 -12.90 23.61 -6.71
C GLU A 570 -12.21 24.99 -6.52
N LYS A 571 -10.89 25.06 -6.73
CA LYS A 571 -10.15 26.32 -6.69
C LYS A 571 -10.58 27.31 -7.79
N LEU A 572 -11.08 26.78 -8.90
CA LEU A 572 -11.51 27.56 -10.07
C LEU A 572 -13.04 27.75 -10.13
N ARG A 573 -13.77 27.23 -9.15
CA ARG A 573 -15.25 27.19 -9.13
C ARG A 573 -15.91 28.55 -9.38
N TYR A 574 -15.32 29.60 -8.83
CA TYR A 574 -15.83 30.95 -8.94
C TYR A 574 -15.18 31.80 -10.05
N GLU A 575 -14.17 31.26 -10.72
CA GLU A 575 -13.47 31.96 -11.80
C GLU A 575 -14.20 31.82 -13.13
N ALA A 576 -14.90 30.71 -13.34
CA ALA A 576 -15.66 30.46 -14.56
C ALA A 576 -16.91 29.59 -14.28
N PRO A 577 -18.11 30.03 -14.75
CA PRO A 577 -19.36 29.28 -14.53
C PRO A 577 -19.33 27.82 -15.00
N ILE A 578 -18.64 27.56 -16.09
CA ILE A 578 -18.46 26.18 -16.62
C ILE A 578 -17.84 25.23 -15.60
N VAL A 579 -16.91 25.71 -14.75
CA VAL A 579 -16.23 24.86 -13.75
C VAL A 579 -17.22 24.41 -12.67
N GLY A 580 -18.08 25.35 -12.21
CA GLY A 580 -19.16 25.03 -11.27
C GLY A 580 -20.12 23.98 -11.86
N ALA A 581 -20.54 24.18 -13.11
CA ALA A 581 -21.42 23.23 -13.83
C ALA A 581 -20.77 21.85 -14.00
N VAL A 582 -19.48 21.77 -14.33
CA VAL A 582 -18.73 20.50 -14.44
C VAL A 582 -18.63 19.78 -13.10
N LEU A 583 -18.39 20.49 -12.00
CA LEU A 583 -18.35 19.90 -10.65
C LEU A 583 -19.70 19.29 -10.29
N GLU A 584 -20.78 20.03 -10.53
CA GLU A 584 -22.15 19.58 -10.26
C GLU A 584 -22.57 18.41 -11.18
N TYR A 585 -22.27 18.48 -12.47
CA TYR A 585 -22.47 17.38 -13.41
C TYR A 585 -21.78 16.08 -12.94
N ARG A 586 -20.50 16.18 -12.55
CA ARG A 586 -19.74 15.03 -12.04
C ARG A 586 -20.32 14.46 -10.75
N GLN A 587 -20.86 15.34 -9.89
CA GLN A 587 -21.55 14.89 -8.67
C GLN A 587 -22.81 14.08 -9.03
N TYR A 588 -23.67 14.58 -9.93
CA TYR A 588 -24.87 13.86 -10.35
C TYR A 588 -24.53 12.56 -11.09
N ALA A 589 -23.59 12.60 -12.02
CA ALA A 589 -23.14 11.41 -12.75
C ALA A 589 -22.59 10.32 -11.80
N LYS A 590 -21.80 10.72 -10.78
CA LYS A 590 -21.30 9.79 -9.77
C LYS A 590 -22.41 9.23 -8.89
N LEU A 591 -23.32 10.07 -8.41
CA LEU A 591 -24.46 9.62 -7.59
C LEU A 591 -25.34 8.65 -8.37
N LYS A 592 -25.60 8.93 -9.65
CA LYS A 592 -26.38 8.05 -10.54
C LYS A 592 -25.71 6.72 -10.71
N SER A 593 -24.45 6.70 -11.21
CA SER A 593 -23.76 5.46 -11.57
C SER A 593 -23.43 4.59 -10.34
N THR A 594 -22.96 5.22 -9.25
CA THR A 594 -22.50 4.48 -8.06
C THR A 594 -23.66 4.05 -7.17
N TYR A 595 -24.63 4.94 -6.92
CA TYR A 595 -25.68 4.65 -5.96
C TYR A 595 -27.01 4.28 -6.63
N ALA A 596 -27.55 5.09 -7.55
CA ALA A 596 -28.82 4.72 -8.16
C ALA A 596 -28.73 3.42 -8.97
N GLU A 597 -27.87 3.38 -9.98
CA GLU A 597 -27.72 2.20 -10.85
C GLU A 597 -26.94 1.06 -10.14
N GLY A 598 -25.89 1.42 -9.37
CA GLY A 598 -25.07 0.44 -8.65
C GLY A 598 -25.85 -0.33 -7.59
N LEU A 599 -26.68 0.34 -6.79
CA LEU A 599 -27.51 -0.30 -5.78
C LEU A 599 -28.65 -1.13 -6.41
N LEU A 600 -29.27 -0.64 -7.51
CA LEU A 600 -30.28 -1.42 -8.25
C LEU A 600 -29.70 -2.72 -8.80
N LYS A 601 -28.47 -2.67 -9.31
CA LYS A 601 -27.78 -3.86 -9.83
C LYS A 601 -27.40 -4.85 -8.73
N ALA A 602 -27.07 -4.34 -7.53
CA ALA A 602 -26.67 -5.15 -6.37
C ALA A 602 -27.86 -5.66 -5.55
N MET A 603 -29.09 -5.24 -5.89
CA MET A 603 -30.31 -5.62 -5.15
C MET A 603 -30.71 -7.05 -5.47
N ASP A 604 -30.88 -7.86 -4.45
CA ASP A 604 -31.39 -9.21 -4.54
C ASP A 604 -32.90 -9.25 -4.83
N PRO A 605 -33.45 -10.40 -5.26
CA PRO A 605 -34.89 -10.54 -5.56
C PRO A 605 -35.84 -10.17 -4.40
N ASP A 606 -35.37 -10.28 -3.16
CA ASP A 606 -36.13 -9.94 -1.95
C ASP A 606 -36.11 -8.44 -1.62
N GLY A 607 -35.45 -7.61 -2.45
CA GLY A 607 -35.32 -6.16 -2.28
C GLY A 607 -34.26 -5.74 -1.27
N ARG A 608 -33.37 -6.65 -0.87
CA ARG A 608 -32.26 -6.37 0.03
C ARG A 608 -30.95 -6.25 -0.72
N ILE A 609 -30.04 -5.45 -0.17
CA ILE A 609 -28.67 -5.32 -0.61
C ILE A 609 -27.78 -5.95 0.44
N ARG A 610 -26.97 -6.92 0.02
CA ARG A 610 -26.04 -7.67 0.87
C ARG A 610 -24.61 -7.26 0.53
N THR A 611 -24.09 -6.28 1.29
CA THR A 611 -22.67 -5.89 1.18
C THR A 611 -21.76 -7.00 1.71
N ARG A 612 -20.51 -6.98 1.28
CA ARG A 612 -19.43 -7.82 1.84
C ARG A 612 -18.56 -6.99 2.76
N PHE A 613 -18.42 -7.39 4.01
CA PHE A 613 -17.49 -6.75 4.96
C PHE A 613 -16.11 -7.37 4.87
N GLN A 614 -15.11 -6.53 4.66
CA GLN A 614 -13.71 -6.95 4.59
C GLN A 614 -13.02 -6.66 5.92
N MET A 615 -12.41 -7.70 6.51
CA MET A 615 -11.76 -7.62 7.82
C MET A 615 -10.26 -7.35 7.73
N THR A 616 -9.64 -7.60 6.57
CA THR A 616 -8.18 -7.66 6.37
C THR A 616 -7.64 -6.60 5.40
N VAL A 617 -8.41 -5.54 5.11
CA VAL A 617 -8.05 -4.54 4.09
C VAL A 617 -7.41 -3.29 4.69
N THR A 618 -7.95 -2.77 5.79
CA THR A 618 -7.47 -1.51 6.36
C THR A 618 -6.32 -1.74 7.33
N ALA A 619 -5.30 -0.89 7.29
CA ALA A 619 -4.17 -1.01 8.21
C ALA A 619 -4.49 -0.49 9.65
N THR A 620 -5.69 0.07 9.87
CA THR A 620 -6.14 0.57 11.18
C THR A 620 -7.04 -0.40 11.95
N GLY A 621 -7.42 -1.52 11.35
CA GLY A 621 -8.40 -2.43 11.94
C GLY A 621 -9.86 -2.11 11.61
N ARG A 622 -10.16 -0.98 10.97
CA ARG A 622 -11.52 -0.66 10.52
C ARG A 622 -12.02 -1.68 9.51
N LEU A 623 -13.31 -1.99 9.56
CA LEU A 623 -13.97 -2.75 8.50
C LEU A 623 -14.04 -1.91 7.22
N SER A 624 -14.02 -2.56 6.07
CA SER A 624 -14.43 -1.94 4.82
C SER A 624 -15.57 -2.72 4.20
N SER A 625 -16.36 -2.07 3.38
CA SER A 625 -17.55 -2.63 2.73
C SER A 625 -17.33 -2.61 1.22
N THR A 626 -17.69 -3.72 0.57
CA THR A 626 -17.54 -3.88 -0.89
C THR A 626 -18.79 -4.57 -1.46
N GLU A 627 -19.03 -4.41 -2.72
CA GLU A 627 -20.06 -5.12 -3.51
C GLU A 627 -21.50 -5.03 -2.97
N PRO A 628 -22.05 -3.83 -2.72
CA PRO A 628 -21.52 -2.48 -2.92
C PRO A 628 -20.89 -1.89 -1.65
N ASN A 629 -20.09 -0.81 -1.77
CA ASN A 629 -19.58 -0.10 -0.60
C ASN A 629 -20.68 0.81 0.00
N LEU A 630 -21.30 0.38 1.08
CA LEU A 630 -22.34 1.13 1.80
C LEU A 630 -21.78 2.13 2.81
N GLN A 631 -20.50 2.03 3.19
CA GLN A 631 -19.86 2.95 4.13
C GLN A 631 -19.51 4.32 3.52
N ASN A 632 -19.55 4.44 2.18
CA ASN A 632 -19.21 5.66 1.46
C ASN A 632 -20.44 6.46 0.96
N ILE A 633 -21.64 6.13 1.43
CA ILE A 633 -22.85 6.90 1.09
C ILE A 633 -22.71 8.33 1.65
N PRO A 634 -22.80 9.38 0.81
CA PRO A 634 -22.58 10.75 1.25
C PRO A 634 -23.56 11.19 2.36
N THR A 635 -23.03 11.87 3.37
CA THR A 635 -23.82 12.35 4.52
C THR A 635 -24.01 13.85 4.56
N ARG A 636 -23.15 14.61 3.85
CA ARG A 636 -23.04 16.08 3.99
C ARG A 636 -23.86 16.85 2.95
N THR A 637 -24.47 16.17 2.00
CA THR A 637 -25.25 16.82 0.93
C THR A 637 -26.70 16.38 0.98
N ASP A 638 -27.64 17.23 0.61
CA ASP A 638 -29.07 16.92 0.56
C ASP A 638 -29.35 15.66 -0.28
N LEU A 639 -28.68 15.55 -1.43
CA LEU A 639 -28.80 14.38 -2.31
C LEU A 639 -28.24 13.08 -1.67
N GLY A 640 -27.20 13.19 -0.86
CA GLY A 640 -26.67 12.06 -0.11
C GLY A 640 -27.64 11.61 0.99
N SER A 641 -28.26 12.54 1.68
CA SER A 641 -29.30 12.28 2.66
C SER A 641 -30.50 11.57 2.05
N GLU A 642 -30.92 11.95 0.83
CA GLU A 642 -32.01 11.27 0.12
C GLU A 642 -31.69 9.80 -0.18
N ILE A 643 -30.43 9.43 -0.44
CA ILE A 643 -30.05 8.02 -0.61
C ILE A 643 -30.29 7.22 0.68
N ARG A 644 -29.96 7.79 1.84
CA ARG A 644 -30.22 7.15 3.14
C ARG A 644 -31.72 6.96 3.41
N ARG A 645 -32.56 7.86 2.93
CA ARG A 645 -34.02 7.73 3.03
C ARG A 645 -34.57 6.51 2.31
N MET A 646 -33.88 6.00 1.30
CA MET A 646 -34.28 4.84 0.53
C MET A 646 -33.96 3.51 1.22
N PHE A 647 -33.11 3.50 2.24
CA PHE A 647 -32.89 2.34 3.10
C PHE A 647 -34.00 2.24 4.12
N ILE A 648 -34.84 1.23 3.99
CA ILE A 648 -36.08 1.04 4.75
C ILE A 648 -36.05 -0.31 5.48
N PRO A 649 -36.75 -0.48 6.60
CA PRO A 649 -36.88 -1.76 7.25
C PRO A 649 -37.88 -2.69 6.54
N ALA A 650 -37.97 -3.93 6.99
CA ALA A 650 -39.06 -4.83 6.64
C ALA A 650 -40.41 -4.27 7.16
N GLU A 651 -41.53 -4.80 6.59
CA GLU A 651 -42.86 -4.40 7.01
C GLU A 651 -43.09 -4.69 8.50
N GLY A 652 -43.61 -3.74 9.25
CA GLY A 652 -43.80 -3.83 10.70
C GLY A 652 -42.53 -3.62 11.53
N CYS A 653 -41.39 -3.33 10.89
CA CYS A 653 -40.11 -3.06 11.54
C CYS A 653 -39.71 -1.58 11.46
N VAL A 654 -38.71 -1.23 12.24
CA VAL A 654 -37.99 0.05 12.19
C VAL A 654 -36.49 -0.20 12.11
N LEU A 655 -35.74 0.81 11.65
CA LEU A 655 -34.29 0.86 11.79
C LEU A 655 -33.97 1.60 13.09
N VAL A 656 -33.05 1.07 13.86
CA VAL A 656 -32.45 1.70 15.05
C VAL A 656 -30.99 1.96 14.73
N ASP A 657 -30.57 3.22 14.77
CA ASP A 657 -29.21 3.67 14.52
C ASP A 657 -28.58 4.16 15.82
N ALA A 658 -27.47 3.61 16.23
CA ALA A 658 -26.70 4.05 17.38
C ALA A 658 -25.31 4.48 16.95
N ASP A 659 -24.93 5.72 17.29
CA ASP A 659 -23.68 6.34 16.89
C ASP A 659 -22.85 6.77 18.10
N TYR A 660 -21.54 6.48 18.10
CA TYR A 660 -20.65 6.98 19.12
C TYR A 660 -20.46 8.49 19.04
N SER A 661 -20.73 9.18 20.13
CA SER A 661 -20.49 10.63 20.23
C SER A 661 -19.00 10.92 20.37
N GLN A 662 -18.35 11.35 19.29
CA GLN A 662 -16.98 11.87 19.26
C GLN A 662 -15.92 10.89 19.84
N ILE A 663 -16.02 9.61 19.50
CA ILE A 663 -15.16 8.56 20.06
C ILE A 663 -13.66 8.87 19.92
N GLU A 664 -13.19 9.40 18.78
CA GLU A 664 -11.79 9.69 18.56
C GLU A 664 -11.26 10.79 19.49
N LEU A 665 -12.06 11.82 19.78
CA LEU A 665 -11.67 12.87 20.74
C LEU A 665 -11.70 12.37 22.20
N ARG A 666 -12.64 11.48 22.54
CA ARG A 666 -12.67 10.81 23.85
C ARG A 666 -11.45 9.91 24.03
N LEU A 667 -11.06 9.18 23.01
CA LEU A 667 -9.82 8.40 23.00
C LEU A 667 -8.59 9.27 23.12
N LEU A 668 -8.54 10.40 22.42
CA LEU A 668 -7.44 11.35 22.57
C LEU A 668 -7.36 11.87 24.02
N ALA A 669 -8.49 12.23 24.63
CA ALA A 669 -8.53 12.65 26.02
C ALA A 669 -8.03 11.58 26.99
N HIS A 670 -8.42 10.32 26.76
CA HIS A 670 -7.98 9.18 27.56
C HIS A 670 -6.48 8.91 27.41
N ILE A 671 -6.00 8.77 26.17
CA ILE A 671 -4.63 8.36 25.85
C ILE A 671 -3.63 9.47 26.20
N SER A 672 -3.95 10.72 25.89
CA SER A 672 -3.08 11.87 26.23
C SER A 672 -3.01 12.17 27.73
N GLY A 673 -4.04 11.75 28.47
CA GLY A 673 -4.15 12.07 29.89
C GLY A 673 -4.42 13.56 30.17
N ASP A 674 -4.82 14.35 29.17
CA ASP A 674 -5.05 15.79 29.31
C ASP A 674 -6.21 16.07 30.28
N GLU A 675 -5.94 16.75 31.38
CA GLU A 675 -6.91 17.02 32.45
C GLU A 675 -8.06 17.91 31.97
N ALA A 676 -7.76 18.94 31.18
CA ALA A 676 -8.77 19.87 30.70
C ALA A 676 -9.71 19.19 29.71
N MET A 677 -9.17 18.37 28.82
CA MET A 677 -9.96 17.60 27.83
C MET A 677 -10.81 16.51 28.53
N ARG A 678 -10.26 15.82 29.52
CA ARG A 678 -11.02 14.84 30.32
C ARG A 678 -12.16 15.50 31.10
N ALA A 679 -11.88 16.65 31.75
CA ALA A 679 -12.89 17.42 32.47
C ALA A 679 -14.04 17.85 31.54
N ALA A 680 -13.77 18.31 30.32
CA ALA A 680 -14.79 18.68 29.36
C ALA A 680 -15.75 17.52 29.05
N PHE A 681 -15.23 16.32 28.82
CA PHE A 681 -16.07 15.13 28.56
C PHE A 681 -16.80 14.62 29.80
N THR A 682 -16.20 14.72 30.98
CA THR A 682 -16.82 14.25 32.23
C THR A 682 -17.97 15.16 32.66
N THR A 683 -17.88 16.47 32.37
CA THR A 683 -18.96 17.43 32.69
C THR A 683 -20.08 17.48 31.63
N GLY A 684 -19.95 16.72 30.53
CA GLY A 684 -20.90 16.74 29.43
C GLY A 684 -20.88 18.01 28.59
N ALA A 685 -19.81 18.80 28.66
CA ALA A 685 -19.65 20.01 27.87
C ALA A 685 -19.40 19.65 26.38
N ASP A 686 -19.96 20.44 25.46
CA ASP A 686 -19.61 20.31 24.04
C ASP A 686 -18.13 20.70 23.83
N ILE A 687 -17.31 19.70 23.53
CA ILE A 687 -15.85 19.86 23.37
C ILE A 687 -15.50 20.91 22.31
N HIS A 688 -16.29 21.06 21.24
CA HIS A 688 -16.04 22.03 20.20
C HIS A 688 -16.33 23.46 20.68
N THR A 689 -17.37 23.63 21.49
CA THR A 689 -17.68 24.91 22.14
C THR A 689 -16.64 25.22 23.22
N ALA A 690 -16.24 24.24 24.02
CA ALA A 690 -15.19 24.42 25.02
C ALA A 690 -13.85 24.82 24.36
N THR A 691 -13.44 24.13 23.30
CA THR A 691 -12.24 24.48 22.53
C THR A 691 -12.37 25.89 21.93
N ALA A 692 -13.51 26.23 21.32
CA ALA A 692 -13.74 27.55 20.74
C ALA A 692 -13.63 28.65 21.78
N ALA A 693 -14.29 28.51 22.94
CA ALA A 693 -14.24 29.46 24.02
C ALA A 693 -12.79 29.79 24.45
N GLN A 694 -11.95 28.77 24.56
CA GLN A 694 -10.57 28.90 24.96
C GLN A 694 -9.66 29.42 23.84
N VAL A 695 -9.78 28.90 22.63
CA VAL A 695 -8.96 29.32 21.48
C VAL A 695 -9.24 30.78 21.05
N PHE A 696 -10.51 31.20 21.15
CA PHE A 696 -10.92 32.55 20.82
C PHE A 696 -11.00 33.51 22.04
N HIS A 697 -10.72 33.02 23.24
CA HIS A 697 -10.76 33.79 24.50
C HIS A 697 -12.11 34.48 24.77
N VAL A 698 -13.20 33.73 24.54
CA VAL A 698 -14.58 34.20 24.79
C VAL A 698 -15.27 33.29 25.82
N ALA A 699 -16.34 33.80 26.44
CA ALA A 699 -17.13 32.93 27.33
C ALA A 699 -17.87 31.86 26.50
N PRO A 700 -18.16 30.65 27.05
CA PRO A 700 -18.85 29.59 26.32
C PRO A 700 -20.18 30.02 25.69
N GLY A 701 -20.95 30.93 26.35
CA GLY A 701 -22.19 31.47 25.84
C GLY A 701 -22.04 32.46 24.67
N ASP A 702 -20.85 32.99 24.46
CA ASP A 702 -20.52 33.92 23.38
C ASP A 702 -19.89 33.26 22.15
N VAL A 703 -19.75 31.94 22.20
CA VAL A 703 -19.20 31.14 21.08
C VAL A 703 -20.17 31.14 19.92
N THR A 704 -19.76 31.77 18.81
CA THR A 704 -20.57 31.81 17.58
C THR A 704 -20.53 30.46 16.86
N HIS A 705 -21.50 30.20 16.00
CA HIS A 705 -21.52 28.98 15.18
C HIS A 705 -20.26 28.87 14.32
N GLU A 706 -19.72 29.95 13.82
CA GLU A 706 -18.50 29.98 13.01
C GLU A 706 -17.25 29.64 13.88
N MET A 707 -17.14 30.17 15.10
CA MET A 707 -16.08 29.81 16.04
C MET A 707 -16.11 28.33 16.37
N ARG A 708 -17.29 27.79 16.66
CA ARG A 708 -17.49 26.36 16.91
C ARG A 708 -17.12 25.51 15.71
N ARG A 709 -17.48 25.92 14.48
CA ARG A 709 -17.12 25.25 13.24
C ARG A 709 -15.60 25.20 13.04
N ARG A 710 -14.91 26.31 13.26
CA ARG A 710 -13.43 26.38 13.18
C ARG A 710 -12.78 25.53 14.27
N ALA A 711 -13.25 25.57 15.49
CA ALA A 711 -12.74 24.72 16.57
C ALA A 711 -12.95 23.22 16.27
N LYS A 712 -14.09 22.86 15.66
CA LYS A 712 -14.33 21.49 15.19
C LYS A 712 -13.27 21.06 14.17
N ALA A 713 -12.92 21.90 13.21
CA ALA A 713 -11.88 21.60 12.22
C ALA A 713 -10.49 21.49 12.87
N VAL A 714 -10.17 22.32 13.86
CA VAL A 714 -8.92 22.22 14.64
C VAL A 714 -8.88 20.92 15.43
N ASN A 715 -9.92 20.57 16.18
CA ASN A 715 -10.00 19.36 17.00
C ASN A 715 -9.75 18.09 16.16
N PHE A 716 -10.46 17.94 15.05
CA PHE A 716 -10.27 16.79 14.17
C PHE A 716 -8.94 16.85 13.41
N GLY A 717 -8.56 18.03 12.93
CA GLY A 717 -7.30 18.21 12.21
C GLY A 717 -6.08 17.78 13.03
N ILE A 718 -6.07 18.10 14.32
CA ILE A 718 -4.97 17.72 15.23
C ILE A 718 -4.90 16.21 15.42
N VAL A 719 -6.03 15.53 15.61
CA VAL A 719 -6.08 14.06 15.69
C VAL A 719 -5.43 13.43 14.44
N TYR A 720 -5.62 14.04 13.27
CA TYR A 720 -5.07 13.55 12.01
C TYR A 720 -3.67 14.10 11.67
N GLY A 721 -3.05 14.87 12.56
CA GLY A 721 -1.72 15.44 12.34
C GLY A 721 -1.69 16.48 11.21
N ILE A 722 -2.72 17.32 11.12
CA ILE A 722 -2.84 18.34 10.09
C ILE A 722 -1.73 19.39 10.19
N SER A 723 -1.24 19.86 9.05
CA SER A 723 -0.32 21.00 9.00
C SER A 723 -1.05 22.33 9.09
N ALA A 724 -0.39 23.39 9.58
CA ALA A 724 -0.97 24.74 9.59
C ALA A 724 -1.39 25.21 8.19
N PHE A 725 -0.68 24.80 7.15
CA PHE A 725 -1.03 25.08 5.76
C PHE A 725 -2.35 24.38 5.37
N SER A 726 -2.50 23.09 5.64
CA SER A 726 -3.75 22.37 5.32
C SER A 726 -4.93 22.93 6.13
N LEU A 727 -4.74 23.17 7.43
CA LEU A 727 -5.77 23.77 8.28
C LEU A 727 -6.22 25.14 7.76
N SER A 728 -5.29 25.99 7.30
CA SER A 728 -5.62 27.30 6.74
C SER A 728 -6.54 27.21 5.52
N GLN A 729 -6.35 26.20 4.69
CA GLN A 729 -7.23 25.93 3.53
C GLN A 729 -8.62 25.46 3.97
N ASP A 730 -8.67 24.56 4.97
CA ASP A 730 -9.94 23.96 5.44
C ASP A 730 -10.87 24.98 6.10
N ILE A 731 -10.32 25.95 6.84
CA ILE A 731 -11.12 26.95 7.56
C ILE A 731 -11.11 28.35 6.93
N GLY A 732 -10.43 28.51 5.77
CA GLY A 732 -10.43 29.75 5.00
C GLY A 732 -9.74 30.92 5.70
N VAL A 733 -8.60 30.69 6.35
CA VAL A 733 -7.79 31.69 7.05
C VAL A 733 -6.35 31.69 6.52
N THR A 734 -5.55 32.66 6.95
CA THR A 734 -4.11 32.67 6.64
C THR A 734 -3.37 31.55 7.37
N VAL A 735 -2.22 31.13 6.84
CA VAL A 735 -1.36 30.13 7.50
C VAL A 735 -0.90 30.59 8.88
N ALA A 736 -0.68 31.91 9.06
CA ALA A 736 -0.30 32.50 10.34
C ALA A 736 -1.43 32.38 11.38
N GLU A 737 -2.68 32.65 10.99
CA GLU A 737 -3.85 32.47 11.86
C GLU A 737 -4.08 30.99 12.20
N ALA A 738 -3.99 30.10 11.21
CA ALA A 738 -4.11 28.64 11.45
C ALA A 738 -3.04 28.15 12.45
N LYS A 739 -1.81 28.66 12.32
CA LYS A 739 -0.73 28.36 13.27
C LYS A 739 -1.05 28.87 14.66
N ALA A 740 -1.56 30.11 14.77
CA ALA A 740 -1.96 30.68 16.06
C ALA A 740 -3.10 29.87 16.71
N TYR A 741 -4.07 29.38 15.94
CA TYR A 741 -5.12 28.50 16.46
C TYR A 741 -4.57 27.17 16.98
N MET A 742 -3.62 26.56 16.26
CA MET A 742 -2.96 25.34 16.72
C MET A 742 -2.13 25.58 18.01
N GLU A 743 -1.42 26.68 18.10
CA GLU A 743 -0.64 27.05 19.30
C GLU A 743 -1.58 27.30 20.50
N ALA A 744 -2.69 28.00 20.32
CA ALA A 744 -3.71 28.20 21.34
C ALA A 744 -4.34 26.89 21.81
N TYR A 745 -4.63 25.98 20.87
CA TYR A 745 -5.13 24.64 21.18
C TYR A 745 -4.15 23.88 22.07
N PHE A 746 -2.87 23.84 21.70
CA PHE A 746 -1.85 23.14 22.49
C PHE A 746 -1.53 23.80 23.82
N ALA A 747 -1.70 25.11 23.93
CA ALA A 747 -1.62 25.83 25.20
C ALA A 747 -2.79 25.44 26.12
N THR A 748 -3.96 25.17 25.54
CA THR A 748 -5.15 24.73 26.25
C THR A 748 -5.06 23.26 26.69
N PHE A 749 -4.55 22.41 25.78
CA PHE A 749 -4.43 20.97 25.97
C PHE A 749 -2.97 20.52 25.87
N PRO A 750 -2.14 20.86 26.89
CA PRO A 750 -0.70 20.54 26.89
C PRO A 750 -0.41 19.03 26.92
N GLY A 751 -1.32 18.24 27.51
CA GLY A 751 -1.22 16.78 27.53
C GLY A 751 -1.32 16.19 26.13
N VAL A 752 -2.13 16.77 25.25
CA VAL A 752 -2.25 16.36 23.85
C VAL A 752 -0.93 16.60 23.12
N ARG A 753 -0.30 17.78 23.31
CA ARG A 753 1.00 18.09 22.71
C ARG A 753 2.06 17.09 23.14
N LYS A 754 2.14 16.84 24.45
CA LYS A 754 3.09 15.87 25.01
C LYS A 754 2.88 14.49 24.42
N TYR A 755 1.63 14.01 24.34
CA TYR A 755 1.30 12.74 23.73
C TYR A 755 1.78 12.65 22.27
N MET A 756 1.53 13.70 21.47
CA MET A 756 1.96 13.72 20.07
C MET A 756 3.46 13.61 19.90
N ASP A 757 4.22 14.34 20.74
CA ASP A 757 5.68 14.28 20.71
C ASP A 757 6.20 12.90 21.18
N ASP A 758 5.62 12.36 22.26
CA ASP A 758 6.00 11.07 22.86
C ASP A 758 5.71 9.88 21.93
N VAL A 759 4.52 9.84 21.28
CA VAL A 759 4.15 8.72 20.39
C VAL A 759 5.03 8.68 19.15
N VAL A 760 5.39 9.84 18.58
CA VAL A 760 6.31 9.92 17.44
C VAL A 760 7.72 9.48 17.85
N ALA A 761 8.21 9.91 19.05
CA ALA A 761 9.50 9.50 19.57
C ALA A 761 9.55 7.98 19.81
N LYS A 762 8.52 7.42 20.47
CA LYS A 762 8.38 5.98 20.72
C LYS A 762 8.32 5.18 19.41
N ALA A 763 7.55 5.67 18.42
CA ALA A 763 7.46 5.01 17.12
C ALA A 763 8.79 5.01 16.35
N ARG A 764 9.61 6.06 16.48
CA ARG A 764 10.97 6.09 15.89
C ARG A 764 11.90 5.09 16.55
N GLU A 765 11.80 4.91 17.87
CA GLU A 765 12.61 3.97 18.62
C GLU A 765 12.24 2.53 18.32
N GLN A 766 10.98 2.17 18.48
CA GLN A 766 10.51 0.78 18.38
C GLN A 766 10.15 0.33 16.95
N GLY A 767 9.82 1.26 16.03
CA GLY A 767 9.50 0.96 14.63
C GLY A 767 8.02 0.70 14.35
N TYR A 768 7.15 0.75 15.36
CA TYR A 768 5.71 0.52 15.24
C TYR A 768 4.90 1.41 16.19
N VAL A 769 3.59 1.42 16.00
CA VAL A 769 2.60 1.96 16.96
C VAL A 769 1.52 0.92 17.25
N GLU A 770 0.83 1.09 18.36
CA GLU A 770 -0.19 0.16 18.83
C GLU A 770 -1.43 0.87 19.39
N THR A 771 -2.56 0.17 19.37
CA THR A 771 -3.81 0.57 20.01
C THR A 771 -3.80 0.23 21.52
N LEU A 772 -4.84 0.64 22.24
CA LEU A 772 -5.05 0.20 23.64
C LEU A 772 -5.28 -1.32 23.78
N PHE A 773 -5.62 -2.00 22.69
CA PHE A 773 -5.83 -3.45 22.63
C PHE A 773 -4.65 -4.16 21.93
N HIS A 774 -3.49 -3.51 21.88
CA HIS A 774 -2.23 -4.01 21.32
C HIS A 774 -2.22 -4.26 19.81
N ARG A 775 -3.29 -3.89 19.05
CA ARG A 775 -3.24 -3.93 17.59
C ARG A 775 -2.07 -3.13 17.11
N ARG A 776 -1.18 -3.76 16.36
CA ARG A 776 0.10 -3.21 15.96
C ARG A 776 0.10 -2.77 14.50
N ARG A 777 0.82 -1.69 14.21
CA ARG A 777 1.15 -1.28 12.85
C ARG A 777 2.62 -0.92 12.76
N GLU A 778 3.35 -1.67 11.94
CA GLU A 778 4.74 -1.39 11.61
C GLU A 778 4.86 -0.09 10.80
N LEU A 779 5.88 0.71 11.10
CA LEU A 779 6.11 2.04 10.52
C LEU A 779 7.54 2.22 10.02
N PRO A 780 7.97 1.47 9.01
CA PRO A 780 9.31 1.65 8.44
C PRO A 780 9.54 3.06 7.90
N GLU A 781 8.48 3.75 7.46
CA GLU A 781 8.53 5.10 6.91
C GLU A 781 9.02 6.15 7.91
N ILE A 782 8.81 5.95 9.22
CA ILE A 782 9.14 6.96 10.25
C ILE A 782 10.64 7.20 10.40
N ARG A 783 11.45 6.23 10.00
CA ARG A 783 12.92 6.30 9.99
C ARG A 783 13.49 6.71 8.63
N SER A 784 12.66 6.92 7.62
CA SER A 784 13.09 7.23 6.26
C SER A 784 13.87 8.55 6.20
N SER A 785 14.94 8.57 5.42
CA SER A 785 15.69 9.78 5.09
C SER A 785 14.87 10.74 4.21
N ASN A 786 13.87 10.23 3.47
CA ASN A 786 12.96 11.03 2.67
C ASN A 786 11.96 11.78 3.55
N PHE A 787 11.97 13.11 3.49
CA PHE A 787 11.10 13.97 4.29
C PHE A 787 9.60 13.64 4.13
N ASN A 788 9.14 13.41 2.91
CA ASN A 788 7.70 13.13 2.66
C ASN A 788 7.28 11.78 3.25
N MET A 789 8.14 10.75 3.13
CA MET A 789 7.89 9.44 3.72
C MET A 789 7.91 9.51 5.24
N ARG A 790 8.92 10.17 5.81
CA ARG A 790 9.01 10.36 7.28
C ARG A 790 7.80 11.12 7.81
N SER A 791 7.41 12.22 7.16
CA SER A 791 6.24 13.01 7.54
C SER A 791 4.94 12.22 7.41
N PHE A 792 4.84 11.30 6.44
CA PHE A 792 3.74 10.35 6.36
C PHE A 792 3.75 9.40 7.55
N GLY A 793 4.90 8.79 7.89
CA GLY A 793 5.04 7.91 9.04
C GLY A 793 4.69 8.61 10.36
N GLU A 794 5.08 9.88 10.55
CA GLU A 794 4.72 10.68 11.71
C GLU A 794 3.19 10.88 11.83
N ARG A 795 2.50 11.20 10.74
CA ARG A 795 1.02 11.32 10.74
C ARG A 795 0.34 9.98 11.06
N VAL A 796 0.85 8.88 10.52
CA VAL A 796 0.33 7.55 10.85
C VAL A 796 0.55 7.22 12.32
N ALA A 797 1.71 7.58 12.88
CA ALA A 797 1.99 7.38 14.31
C ALA A 797 1.03 8.13 15.23
N LEU A 798 0.60 9.33 14.84
CA LEU A 798 -0.39 10.13 15.57
C LEU A 798 -1.79 9.54 15.49
N ASN A 799 -2.19 9.10 14.31
CA ASN A 799 -3.57 8.74 13.98
C ASN A 799 -3.91 7.29 14.35
N MET A 800 -3.00 6.34 14.08
CA MET A 800 -3.29 4.91 14.21
C MET A 800 -3.69 4.47 15.63
N PRO A 801 -3.04 4.92 16.72
CA PRO A 801 -3.46 4.52 18.07
C PRO A 801 -4.89 4.95 18.41
N ILE A 802 -5.35 6.08 17.89
CA ILE A 802 -6.70 6.60 18.12
C ILE A 802 -7.72 5.90 17.23
N GLN A 803 -7.52 5.93 15.91
CA GLN A 803 -8.44 5.30 14.96
C GLN A 803 -8.51 3.77 15.12
N GLY A 804 -7.36 3.15 15.36
CA GLY A 804 -7.32 1.71 15.58
C GLY A 804 -8.02 1.30 16.87
N THR A 805 -7.84 2.06 17.95
CA THR A 805 -8.57 1.81 19.21
C THR A 805 -10.08 2.00 19.02
N ALA A 806 -10.52 3.01 18.27
CA ALA A 806 -11.93 3.20 17.94
C ALA A 806 -12.49 2.00 17.14
N ALA A 807 -11.70 1.48 16.20
CA ALA A 807 -12.07 0.28 15.44
C ALA A 807 -12.16 -0.98 16.33
N ASP A 808 -11.23 -1.16 17.26
CA ASP A 808 -11.24 -2.28 18.21
C ASP A 808 -12.46 -2.22 19.14
N ILE A 809 -12.79 -1.03 19.67
CA ILE A 809 -13.99 -0.79 20.49
C ILE A 809 -15.25 -1.10 19.68
N MET A 810 -15.33 -0.64 18.43
CA MET A 810 -16.48 -0.91 17.55
C MET A 810 -16.66 -2.41 17.32
N LYS A 811 -15.60 -3.17 17.07
CA LYS A 811 -15.64 -4.62 16.88
C LYS A 811 -16.10 -5.34 18.13
N LEU A 812 -15.58 -4.96 19.29
CA LEU A 812 -16.03 -5.48 20.58
C LEU A 812 -17.51 -5.17 20.82
N ALA A 813 -17.95 -3.94 20.51
CA ALA A 813 -19.35 -3.53 20.64
C ALA A 813 -20.26 -4.38 19.73
N MET A 814 -19.86 -4.62 18.47
CA MET A 814 -20.63 -5.48 17.54
C MET A 814 -20.83 -6.89 18.11
N VAL A 815 -19.79 -7.50 18.66
CA VAL A 815 -19.86 -8.83 19.27
C VAL A 815 -20.76 -8.83 20.50
N ALA A 816 -20.66 -7.82 21.36
CA ALA A 816 -21.47 -7.69 22.56
C ALA A 816 -22.96 -7.46 22.24
N VAL A 817 -23.23 -6.52 21.33
CA VAL A 817 -24.58 -6.20 20.82
C VAL A 817 -25.25 -7.45 20.24
N GLU A 818 -24.60 -8.14 19.31
CA GLU A 818 -25.15 -9.32 18.65
C GLU A 818 -25.47 -10.43 19.65
N LYS A 819 -24.56 -10.68 20.60
CA LYS A 819 -24.78 -11.67 21.67
C LYS A 819 -26.01 -11.34 22.51
N ARG A 820 -26.23 -10.08 22.82
CA ARG A 820 -27.34 -9.62 23.64
C ARG A 820 -28.65 -9.57 22.85
N LEU A 821 -28.62 -9.13 21.59
CA LEU A 821 -29.80 -9.18 20.70
C LEU A 821 -30.35 -10.60 20.57
N LYS A 822 -29.50 -11.58 20.29
CA LYS A 822 -29.92 -12.98 20.19
C LYS A 822 -30.60 -13.51 21.46
N LYS A 823 -30.19 -13.03 22.62
CA LYS A 823 -30.75 -13.46 23.91
C LYS A 823 -32.03 -12.74 24.27
N GLU A 824 -32.10 -11.43 24.07
CA GLU A 824 -33.17 -10.57 24.60
C GLU A 824 -34.18 -10.15 23.53
N LEU A 825 -33.75 -9.99 22.30
CA LEU A 825 -34.55 -9.51 21.15
C LEU A 825 -34.24 -10.35 19.90
N PRO A 826 -34.58 -11.65 19.88
CA PRO A 826 -34.15 -12.58 18.84
C PRO A 826 -34.68 -12.25 17.42
N GLU A 827 -35.70 -11.39 17.30
CA GLU A 827 -36.22 -10.91 16.01
C GLU A 827 -35.46 -9.69 15.49
N ALA A 828 -34.66 -8.99 16.33
CA ALA A 828 -33.84 -7.88 15.97
C ALA A 828 -32.54 -8.39 15.28
N LYS A 829 -32.07 -7.70 14.24
CA LYS A 829 -30.91 -8.08 13.46
C LYS A 829 -29.99 -6.90 13.29
N LEU A 830 -28.72 -7.08 13.60
CA LEU A 830 -27.67 -6.13 13.18
C LEU A 830 -27.53 -6.24 11.66
N VAL A 831 -27.72 -5.13 10.93
CA VAL A 831 -27.77 -5.14 9.45
C VAL A 831 -26.64 -4.34 8.81
N LEU A 832 -26.11 -3.32 9.49
CA LEU A 832 -25.06 -2.48 8.92
C LEU A 832 -24.17 -1.88 10.01
N GLN A 833 -22.90 -1.69 9.66
CA GLN A 833 -21.92 -0.91 10.41
C GLN A 833 -21.31 0.13 9.48
N VAL A 834 -21.35 1.40 9.86
CA VAL A 834 -20.79 2.51 9.08
C VAL A 834 -20.02 3.44 10.00
N HIS A 835 -18.71 3.57 9.80
CA HIS A 835 -17.82 4.39 10.63
C HIS A 835 -17.96 4.07 12.13
N ASP A 836 -18.62 4.94 12.87
CA ASP A 836 -18.80 4.84 14.33
C ASP A 836 -20.25 4.49 14.71
N GLU A 837 -21.07 4.04 13.73
CA GLU A 837 -22.50 3.73 13.92
C GLU A 837 -22.82 2.25 13.66
N LEU A 838 -23.81 1.75 14.39
CA LEU A 838 -24.41 0.42 14.24
C LEU A 838 -25.92 0.58 13.93
N ILE A 839 -26.38 -0.19 12.94
CA ILE A 839 -27.80 -0.15 12.51
C ILE A 839 -28.41 -1.52 12.72
N VAL A 840 -29.51 -1.54 13.47
CA VAL A 840 -30.32 -2.72 13.78
C VAL A 840 -31.69 -2.56 13.14
N GLU A 841 -32.19 -3.63 12.49
CA GLU A 841 -33.57 -3.75 12.08
C GLU A 841 -34.35 -4.58 13.14
N CYS A 842 -35.43 -4.03 13.70
CA CYS A 842 -36.24 -4.73 14.69
C CYS A 842 -37.76 -4.44 14.53
N PRO A 843 -38.65 -5.30 15.07
CA PRO A 843 -40.07 -4.97 15.13
C PRO A 843 -40.32 -3.64 15.84
N GLU A 844 -41.24 -2.81 15.33
CA GLU A 844 -41.52 -1.45 15.85
C GLU A 844 -41.78 -1.42 17.37
N PRO A 845 -42.50 -2.38 17.97
CA PRO A 845 -42.68 -2.40 19.43
C PRO A 845 -41.40 -2.63 20.24
N GLN A 846 -40.34 -3.13 19.63
CA GLN A 846 -39.05 -3.42 20.27
C GLN A 846 -38.04 -2.27 20.11
N ALA A 847 -38.41 -1.19 19.40
CA ALA A 847 -37.48 -0.10 19.03
C ALA A 847 -36.76 0.53 20.23
N GLU A 848 -37.51 0.90 21.28
CA GLU A 848 -36.97 1.50 22.50
C GLU A 848 -36.03 0.55 23.24
N ALA A 849 -36.39 -0.73 23.31
CA ALA A 849 -35.55 -1.75 23.94
C ALA A 849 -34.26 -2.01 23.17
N ALA A 850 -34.33 -2.02 21.82
CA ALA A 850 -33.17 -2.17 20.95
C ALA A 850 -32.25 -0.94 21.05
N ALA A 851 -32.80 0.27 21.04
CA ALA A 851 -32.03 1.51 21.21
C ALA A 851 -31.27 1.50 22.55
N LYS A 852 -31.95 1.21 23.64
CA LYS A 852 -31.34 1.13 24.95
C LYS A 852 -30.26 0.05 25.05
N LEU A 853 -30.50 -1.12 24.45
CA LEU A 853 -29.50 -2.20 24.40
C LEU A 853 -28.24 -1.77 23.66
N LEU A 854 -28.38 -1.10 22.50
CA LEU A 854 -27.27 -0.58 21.73
C LEU A 854 -26.46 0.42 22.55
N GLU A 855 -27.11 1.44 23.14
CA GLU A 855 -26.44 2.42 23.99
C GLU A 855 -25.66 1.75 25.13
N GLU A 856 -26.32 0.87 25.89
CA GLU A 856 -25.70 0.18 27.03
C GLU A 856 -24.47 -0.62 26.63
N GLU A 857 -24.53 -1.43 25.57
CA GLU A 857 -23.40 -2.26 25.14
C GLU A 857 -22.28 -1.42 24.53
N MET A 858 -22.60 -0.43 23.69
CA MET A 858 -21.59 0.45 23.10
C MET A 858 -20.87 1.28 24.16
N GLU A 859 -21.55 1.75 25.20
CA GLU A 859 -20.95 2.55 26.27
C GLU A 859 -20.09 1.72 27.24
N GLN A 860 -20.45 0.46 27.47
CA GLN A 860 -19.84 -0.38 28.52
C GLN A 860 -18.71 -1.28 27.99
N VAL A 861 -18.54 -1.39 26.67
CA VAL A 861 -17.61 -2.35 26.07
C VAL A 861 -16.13 -2.07 26.36
N ALA A 862 -15.80 -0.85 26.74
CA ALA A 862 -14.45 -0.47 27.12
C ALA A 862 -14.41 0.53 28.28
N HIS A 863 -13.45 0.36 29.18
CA HIS A 863 -13.30 1.22 30.35
C HIS A 863 -12.23 2.29 30.10
N LEU A 864 -12.68 3.51 29.83
CA LEU A 864 -11.80 4.67 29.61
C LEU A 864 -11.85 5.62 30.82
N SER A 865 -10.90 6.55 30.90
CA SER A 865 -10.91 7.63 31.91
C SER A 865 -11.93 8.73 31.63
N VAL A 866 -12.59 8.66 30.49
CA VAL A 866 -13.75 9.48 30.07
C VAL A 866 -14.87 8.54 29.66
N PRO A 867 -16.15 8.90 29.87
CA PRO A 867 -17.25 8.02 29.47
C PRO A 867 -17.29 7.88 27.95
N LEU A 868 -17.50 6.66 27.45
CA LEU A 868 -18.01 6.46 26.12
C LEU A 868 -19.50 6.81 26.12
N THR A 869 -19.96 7.49 25.10
CA THR A 869 -21.37 7.86 24.96
C THR A 869 -21.85 7.47 23.56
N ALA A 870 -22.95 6.76 23.51
CA ALA A 870 -23.63 6.40 22.28
C ALA A 870 -25.05 6.99 22.34
N GLU A 871 -25.53 7.50 21.22
CA GLU A 871 -26.87 8.05 21.06
C GLU A 871 -27.64 7.19 20.06
N ALA A 872 -28.78 6.64 20.46
CA ALA A 872 -29.60 5.78 19.62
C ALA A 872 -30.93 6.43 19.29
N HIS A 873 -31.27 6.40 18.01
CA HIS A 873 -32.56 6.86 17.49
C HIS A 873 -33.17 5.76 16.61
N TRP A 874 -34.46 5.89 16.28
CA TRP A 874 -35.12 4.95 15.36
C TRP A 874 -36.08 5.65 14.43
N GLY A 875 -36.31 5.06 13.28
CA GLY A 875 -37.18 5.62 12.24
C GLY A 875 -37.59 4.58 11.21
N ARG A 876 -38.42 5.01 10.26
CA ARG A 876 -38.89 4.18 9.15
C ARG A 876 -37.97 4.15 7.96
N ASN A 877 -36.84 4.81 8.04
CA ASN A 877 -35.73 4.75 7.10
C ASN A 877 -34.44 5.17 7.82
N TRP A 878 -33.30 4.94 7.18
CA TRP A 878 -32.01 5.22 7.79
C TRP A 878 -31.79 6.72 8.08
N LEU A 879 -32.31 7.61 7.24
CA LEU A 879 -32.18 9.05 7.49
C LEU A 879 -32.94 9.47 8.77
N GLU A 880 -34.16 8.98 8.97
CA GLU A 880 -34.94 9.25 10.17
C GLU A 880 -34.31 8.61 11.42
N ALA A 881 -33.76 7.39 11.28
CA ALA A 881 -33.10 6.70 12.37
C ALA A 881 -31.79 7.38 12.82
N LYS A 882 -31.21 8.28 12.01
CA LYS A 882 -30.00 9.02 12.38
C LYS A 882 -30.25 10.12 13.43
N GLY A 883 -31.48 10.56 13.64
CA GLY A 883 -31.88 11.62 14.60
C GLY A 883 -31.84 13.05 14.05
#